data_96d04cada23457d5730d625935caa883
#
_entry.id   96d04cada23457d5730d625935caa883
#
_cell.length_a   1.000
_cell.length_b   1.000
_cell.length_c   1.000
_cell.angle_alpha   90.00
_cell.angle_beta   90.00
_cell.angle_gamma   90.00
#
_symmetry.space_group_name_H-M   'P 1'
#
loop_
_entity.id
_entity.type
_entity.pdbx_description
1 polymer ?
#
loop_
_entity_poly.entity_id
_entity_poly.type
_entity_poly.pdbx_seq_one_letter_code
_entity_poly.pdbx_strand_id
1 'polypeptide(L)'
;MLVFKASALLFVLLSLRKEAEGWRQYEESIVEPGEVQDNRHEFFLEIAPKLSMSIERAYKSIAIVDFNPDTGGWEERVENQLRPCGETHVIANTTTPLGQSFFQNGDDFEELVQQHGLHSRVPSINGDYPGKTLVVMMDTEIVVRVRNSQLLNSLTARIHGLDNRWYEDGEAYVQQCPVAVRSEHVYRWTANRQGTMIFRAAFPSFGPINSFAALVVVKRRNERLAVGGGASLPIHAEYMMAIQDWPFVPANQQRAGHEMDGLGKWGLGLDRDQAACTLGAQIYGQRDPRVHAPAALVLNGKGWHNQTDVLLRPSVLPLATYRIRAGNNTLFRIAHIGFDSGVRIHIEDHELMLAVADGTHTIPRRIDAIYAFPGERYNFFITGKQNPQKRVYRIVVQTVEKFPTPDDRWLPIFGLANLEYEEEVAQNEAILDEVDWNQRKCAQATSSCVIANCPRPLEGRSECLSAGDLGFPDDHDLKDILKQKVYDEDEFEEHFISINQKTKVDGYSYKSPSNIPFYSNHTRTCADDPCNKRAVAEGRAECRCFHLKQFGLGKVIQLVLFNMGPEREGEAAREIPFHLRNTHFFLVKWAGPEYAADGQTIRSFNRDIRCNNPEEGCFGGGWADSSWSRGNVGGMSDSPPLRDTVVVPYGGYIVIRFRATTAGWFMAESTRSSERQSGVAFAFRVGSNDQVTRPPPDFPTDCGTFEAPPLSLEQREAVFRTVNM
;
A
#
# COMPACT_ATOMS: atom_id res chain seq x y z
N MET A 1 44.08 38.20 25.54
CA MET A 1 42.68 38.31 26.05
C MET A 1 41.62 38.49 24.94
N LEU A 2 41.98 38.98 23.76
CA LEU A 2 41.06 39.13 22.63
C LEU A 2 40.82 37.81 21.86
N VAL A 3 41.78 36.88 21.79
CA VAL A 3 41.65 35.61 21.05
C VAL A 3 40.70 34.64 21.75
N PHE A 4 40.63 34.67 23.11
CA PHE A 4 39.69 33.81 23.86
C PHE A 4 38.22 34.24 23.74
N LYS A 5 37.95 35.54 23.52
CA LYS A 5 36.59 36.05 23.32
C LYS A 5 36.04 35.73 21.94
N ALA A 6 36.89 35.71 20.90
CA ALA A 6 36.47 35.33 19.56
C ALA A 6 36.17 33.83 19.44
N SER A 7 36.93 32.97 20.09
CA SER A 7 36.66 31.53 20.12
C SER A 7 35.39 31.17 20.88
N ALA A 8 35.11 31.86 22.00
CA ALA A 8 33.87 31.64 22.76
C ALA A 8 32.63 32.14 21.98
N LEU A 9 32.74 33.26 21.26
CA LEU A 9 31.66 33.77 20.41
C LEU A 9 31.41 32.86 19.21
N LEU A 10 32.47 32.28 18.62
CA LEU A 10 32.36 31.32 17.50
C LEU A 10 31.74 30.01 17.97
N PHE A 11 32.08 29.54 19.19
CA PHE A 11 31.45 28.36 19.79
C PHE A 11 29.98 28.58 20.12
N VAL A 12 29.60 29.74 20.64
CA VAL A 12 28.20 30.10 20.91
C VAL A 12 27.43 30.28 19.60
N LEU A 13 28.01 30.88 18.57
CA LEU A 13 27.36 30.97 17.25
C LEU A 13 27.28 29.62 16.55
N LEU A 14 28.23 28.73 16.74
CA LEU A 14 28.18 27.36 16.24
C LEU A 14 27.18 26.50 17.02
N SER A 15 27.05 26.70 18.34
CA SER A 15 26.00 26.03 19.13
C SER A 15 24.61 26.56 18.80
N LEU A 16 24.43 27.88 18.64
CA LEU A 16 23.16 28.47 18.20
C LEU A 16 22.79 28.05 16.76
N ARG A 17 23.79 27.86 15.86
CA ARG A 17 23.55 27.27 14.54
C ARG A 17 23.16 25.80 14.63
N LYS A 18 23.77 25.03 15.54
CA LYS A 18 23.35 23.63 15.80
C LYS A 18 21.98 23.55 16.44
N GLU A 19 21.60 24.48 17.31
CA GLU A 19 20.26 24.51 17.91
C GLU A 19 19.19 24.89 16.86
N ALA A 20 19.48 25.74 15.87
CA ALA A 20 18.58 26.02 14.76
C ALA A 20 18.51 24.89 13.72
N GLU A 21 19.56 24.08 13.59
CA GLU A 21 19.61 22.90 12.71
C GLU A 21 19.11 21.62 13.42
N GLY A 22 19.00 21.61 14.73
CA GLY A 22 18.74 20.42 15.58
C GLY A 22 17.39 19.74 15.40
N TRP A 23 16.49 20.33 14.60
CA TRP A 23 15.13 19.80 14.37
C TRP A 23 14.95 19.18 12.99
N ARG A 24 15.96 19.17 12.14
CA ARG A 24 15.90 18.63 10.78
C ARG A 24 16.51 17.23 10.75
N GLN A 25 15.69 16.21 10.92
CA GLN A 25 16.09 14.85 10.61
C GLN A 25 16.11 14.66 9.10
N TYR A 26 17.26 14.30 8.57
CA TYR A 26 17.39 13.94 7.16
C TYR A 26 17.15 12.45 6.98
N GLU A 27 16.49 12.11 5.89
CA GLU A 27 16.36 10.72 5.49
C GLU A 27 17.75 10.18 5.09
N GLU A 28 18.06 8.99 5.58
CA GLU A 28 19.30 8.33 5.23
C GLU A 28 19.28 7.87 3.76
N SER A 29 20.38 8.08 3.05
CA SER A 29 20.52 7.47 1.75
C SER A 29 20.66 5.96 1.90
N ILE A 30 20.14 5.21 0.93
CA ILE A 30 20.27 3.76 0.90
C ILE A 30 21.75 3.40 0.79
N VAL A 31 22.21 2.54 1.69
CA VAL A 31 23.56 1.99 1.65
C VAL A 31 23.61 0.72 0.78
N GLU A 32 24.79 0.38 0.30
CA GLU A 32 24.99 -0.91 -0.37
C GLU A 32 24.75 -2.06 0.62
N PRO A 33 24.28 -3.23 0.13
CA PRO A 33 24.09 -4.39 0.97
C PRO A 33 25.42 -4.78 1.62
N GLY A 34 25.35 -5.22 2.87
CA GLY A 34 26.49 -5.75 3.60
C GLY A 34 27.12 -6.98 2.93
N GLU A 35 28.21 -7.47 3.49
CA GLU A 35 28.84 -8.70 3.00
C GLU A 35 27.84 -9.86 3.02
N VAL A 36 27.80 -10.60 1.91
CA VAL A 36 26.97 -11.78 1.76
C VAL A 36 27.74 -12.98 2.28
N GLN A 37 27.25 -13.63 3.33
CA GLN A 37 27.80 -14.87 3.84
C GLN A 37 27.04 -16.06 3.23
N ASP A 38 27.75 -17.03 2.69
CA ASP A 38 27.18 -18.25 2.11
C ASP A 38 26.03 -17.98 1.10
N ASN A 39 26.13 -16.92 0.30
CA ASN A 39 25.14 -16.48 -0.68
C ASN A 39 23.76 -16.14 -0.07
N ARG A 40 23.71 -15.66 1.17
CA ARG A 40 22.47 -15.31 1.86
C ARG A 40 22.61 -14.07 2.72
N HIS A 41 21.46 -13.39 2.92
CA HIS A 41 21.26 -12.32 3.88
C HIS A 41 20.34 -12.82 5.00
N GLU A 42 20.73 -12.60 6.25
CA GLU A 42 19.94 -13.01 7.41
C GLU A 42 19.46 -11.79 8.19
N PHE A 43 18.16 -11.78 8.52
CA PHE A 43 17.52 -10.72 9.30
C PHE A 43 16.71 -11.29 10.45
N PHE A 44 16.67 -10.56 11.55
CA PHE A 44 15.76 -10.81 12.65
C PHE A 44 14.78 -9.65 12.76
N LEU A 45 13.49 -9.94 12.63
CA LEU A 45 12.41 -8.95 12.70
C LEU A 45 11.47 -9.29 13.84
N GLU A 46 11.52 -8.48 14.88
CA GLU A 46 10.58 -8.52 15.98
C GLU A 46 9.36 -7.66 15.66
N ILE A 47 8.20 -8.29 15.66
CA ILE A 47 6.91 -7.65 15.38
C ILE A 47 6.21 -7.37 16.69
N ALA A 48 6.20 -6.09 17.10
CA ALA A 48 5.64 -5.66 18.36
C ALA A 48 4.82 -4.37 18.22
N PRO A 49 3.81 -4.14 19.06
CA PRO A 49 3.16 -2.83 19.10
C PRO A 49 4.05 -1.82 19.81
N LYS A 50 4.07 -0.60 19.29
CA LYS A 50 4.68 0.58 19.93
C LYS A 50 3.63 1.67 20.09
N LEU A 51 3.81 2.56 21.02
CA LEU A 51 3.00 3.77 21.15
C LEU A 51 3.68 4.89 20.35
N SER A 52 2.97 5.52 19.42
CA SER A 52 3.49 6.70 18.72
C SER A 52 3.66 7.88 19.70
N MET A 53 4.51 8.81 19.34
CA MET A 53 4.85 9.98 20.19
C MET A 53 5.31 9.58 21.60
N SER A 54 6.06 8.48 21.69
CA SER A 54 6.63 7.96 22.93
C SER A 54 8.02 7.40 22.72
N ILE A 55 8.85 7.49 23.72
CA ILE A 55 10.19 6.89 23.77
C ILE A 55 10.26 5.84 24.86
N GLU A 56 10.99 4.76 24.62
CA GLU A 56 11.24 3.72 25.61
C GLU A 56 12.52 4.07 26.36
N ARG A 57 12.43 4.17 27.69
CA ARG A 57 13.57 4.46 28.55
C ARG A 57 14.29 3.19 29.00
N ALA A 58 15.55 3.32 29.36
CA ALA A 58 16.42 2.23 29.80
C ALA A 58 15.83 1.33 30.91
N TYR A 59 14.84 1.80 31.66
CA TYR A 59 14.13 1.06 32.70
C TYR A 59 12.78 0.48 32.28
N LYS A 60 12.53 0.36 30.96
CA LYS A 60 11.26 -0.15 30.39
C LYS A 60 10.01 0.66 30.75
N SER A 61 10.16 1.92 31.07
CA SER A 61 9.06 2.86 31.17
C SER A 61 8.85 3.57 29.82
N ILE A 62 7.60 3.80 29.46
CA ILE A 62 7.24 4.56 28.26
C ILE A 62 6.95 5.99 28.71
N ALA A 63 7.65 6.97 28.15
CA ALA A 63 7.35 8.37 28.33
C ALA A 63 6.53 8.89 27.14
N ILE A 64 5.46 9.62 27.44
CA ILE A 64 4.63 10.30 26.44
C ILE A 64 5.07 11.75 26.40
N VAL A 65 5.31 12.27 25.21
CA VAL A 65 5.82 13.62 25.00
C VAL A 65 4.86 14.45 24.15
N ASP A 66 4.64 15.68 24.56
CA ASP A 66 3.84 16.66 23.85
C ASP A 66 4.69 17.90 23.51
N PHE A 67 4.33 18.58 22.43
CA PHE A 67 4.95 19.85 22.10
C PHE A 67 4.34 20.98 22.94
N ASN A 68 5.21 21.72 23.62
CA ASN A 68 4.83 22.93 24.33
C ASN A 68 5.06 24.15 23.45
N PRO A 69 4.01 24.83 22.97
CA PRO A 69 4.15 26.00 22.10
C PRO A 69 4.76 27.21 22.82
N ASP A 70 4.66 27.27 24.14
CA ASP A 70 5.18 28.41 24.92
C ASP A 70 6.71 28.34 25.08
N THR A 71 7.27 27.13 25.20
CA THR A 71 8.71 26.90 25.33
C THR A 71 9.36 26.58 23.96
N GLY A 72 8.56 26.26 22.94
CA GLY A 72 9.03 25.82 21.63
C GLY A 72 9.74 24.46 21.66
N GLY A 73 9.52 23.66 22.72
CA GLY A 73 10.17 22.38 22.95
C GLY A 73 9.20 21.23 23.18
N TRP A 74 9.71 20.01 23.08
CA TRP A 74 8.99 18.81 23.47
C TRP A 74 9.15 18.56 24.96
N GLU A 75 8.06 18.31 25.64
CA GLU A 75 8.02 18.07 27.07
C GLU A 75 7.29 16.77 27.38
N GLU A 76 7.72 16.10 28.45
CA GLU A 76 7.01 14.91 28.92
C GLU A 76 5.65 15.33 29.49
N ARG A 77 4.57 14.65 29.03
CA ARG A 77 3.23 14.92 29.54
C ARG A 77 3.13 14.53 31.02
N VAL A 78 2.91 15.51 31.88
CA VAL A 78 2.84 15.33 33.33
C VAL A 78 1.72 14.36 33.74
N GLU A 79 0.61 14.31 32.96
CA GLU A 79 -0.57 13.50 33.29
C GLU A 79 -0.45 12.03 32.93
N ASN A 80 0.54 11.67 32.11
CA ASN A 80 0.63 10.36 31.44
C ASN A 80 1.60 9.39 32.05
N GLN A 81 1.94 9.56 33.27
CA GLN A 81 2.67 8.52 33.98
C GLN A 81 1.77 7.29 34.03
N LEU A 82 2.25 6.19 33.44
CA LEU A 82 1.61 4.89 33.51
C LEU A 82 1.32 4.62 35.01
N ARG A 83 0.09 4.90 35.42
CA ARG A 83 -0.39 4.53 36.73
C ARG A 83 -0.62 3.03 36.73
N PRO A 84 0.06 2.25 37.56
CA PRO A 84 -0.41 0.92 37.87
C PRO A 84 -1.86 1.03 38.33
N CYS A 85 -2.72 0.17 37.89
CA CYS A 85 -4.10 0.15 38.36
C CYS A 85 -4.11 0.10 39.89
N GLY A 86 -4.61 1.17 40.51
CA GLY A 86 -4.77 1.25 41.95
C GLY A 86 -3.84 2.18 42.75
N GLU A 87 -2.84 2.80 42.13
CA GLU A 87 -1.97 3.75 42.84
C GLU A 87 -2.14 5.18 42.33
N THR A 88 -2.59 6.07 43.20
CA THR A 88 -2.64 7.51 42.97
C THR A 88 -1.31 8.13 43.36
N HIS A 89 -0.26 7.94 42.60
CA HIS A 89 0.95 8.73 42.79
C HIS A 89 0.83 10.02 41.97
N VAL A 90 0.52 11.10 42.66
CA VAL A 90 0.78 12.45 42.19
C VAL A 90 2.30 12.60 42.19
N ILE A 91 2.95 12.62 41.06
CA ILE A 91 4.30 13.14 41.00
C ILE A 91 4.16 14.68 41.05
N ALA A 92 3.95 15.16 42.26
CA ALA A 92 4.16 16.55 42.58
C ALA A 92 5.67 16.76 42.67
N ASN A 93 6.17 17.68 41.88
CA ASN A 93 7.53 18.14 41.70
C ASN A 93 8.28 17.55 40.52
N THR A 94 7.93 18.04 39.38
CA THR A 94 8.76 18.01 38.19
C THR A 94 9.83 19.10 38.20
N THR A 95 10.49 19.33 39.32
CA THR A 95 11.83 19.90 39.35
C THR A 95 12.88 18.82 39.10
N THR A 96 12.51 17.75 38.41
CA THR A 96 13.53 16.91 37.79
C THR A 96 14.19 17.73 36.70
N PRO A 97 15.49 17.53 36.45
CA PRO A 97 16.21 18.20 35.36
C PRO A 97 15.65 17.97 33.96
N LEU A 98 14.52 17.31 33.83
CA LEU A 98 13.74 17.03 32.65
C LEU A 98 12.95 18.24 32.12
N GLY A 99 12.85 19.34 32.83
CA GLY A 99 12.42 20.63 32.32
C GLY A 99 13.44 21.29 31.37
N GLN A 100 14.58 20.67 31.18
CA GLN A 100 15.49 20.99 30.09
C GLN A 100 15.05 20.13 28.89
N SER A 101 14.77 20.77 27.78
CA SER A 101 14.30 20.20 26.54
C SER A 101 14.76 18.74 26.37
N PHE A 102 13.80 17.85 26.41
CA PHE A 102 13.99 16.39 26.35
C PHE A 102 14.73 15.96 25.07
N PHE A 103 14.76 16.82 24.09
CA PHE A 103 15.30 16.63 22.75
C PHE A 103 16.50 17.52 22.42
N GLN A 104 17.35 17.80 23.40
CA GLN A 104 18.61 18.51 23.13
C GLN A 104 19.62 17.65 22.36
N ASN A 105 19.44 16.34 22.34
CA ASN A 105 20.28 15.42 21.59
C ASN A 105 19.46 14.84 20.41
N GLY A 106 19.96 14.98 19.17
CA GLY A 106 19.31 14.45 17.97
C GLY A 106 19.00 12.96 18.01
N ASP A 107 19.68 12.21 18.87
CA ASP A 107 19.53 10.77 19.05
C ASP A 107 18.15 10.38 19.63
N ASP A 108 17.52 11.23 20.44
CA ASP A 108 16.21 10.93 21.03
C ASP A 108 15.08 10.93 20.00
N PHE A 109 15.24 11.64 18.90
CA PHE A 109 14.25 11.66 17.80
C PHE A 109 14.29 10.42 16.92
N GLU A 110 15.44 9.73 16.86
CA GLU A 110 15.56 8.50 16.06
C GLU A 110 14.70 7.37 16.64
N GLU A 111 14.45 7.39 17.94
CA GLU A 111 13.60 6.42 18.64
C GLU A 111 12.10 6.77 18.58
N LEU A 112 11.76 7.99 18.17
CA LEU A 112 10.38 8.47 18.18
C LEU A 112 9.63 8.01 16.93
N VAL A 113 8.62 7.17 17.08
CA VAL A 113 7.67 6.86 16.02
C VAL A 113 6.60 7.94 15.98
N GLN A 114 6.74 8.88 15.05
CA GLN A 114 5.89 10.08 14.99
C GLN A 114 4.50 9.81 14.39
N GLN A 115 4.44 9.17 13.24
CA GLN A 115 3.25 9.00 12.42
C GLN A 115 2.51 10.33 12.16
N HIS A 116 1.30 10.47 12.66
CA HIS A 116 0.47 11.67 12.52
C HIS A 116 0.52 12.62 13.71
N GLY A 117 1.44 12.40 14.64
CA GLY A 117 1.65 13.26 15.82
C GLY A 117 0.68 13.04 16.96
N LEU A 118 -0.26 12.11 16.86
CA LEU A 118 -1.15 11.73 17.96
C LEU A 118 -0.73 10.38 18.55
N HIS A 119 -1.01 10.20 19.86
CA HIS A 119 -0.76 8.95 20.54
C HIS A 119 -1.67 7.85 20.00
N SER A 120 -1.07 6.86 19.39
CA SER A 120 -1.78 5.70 18.86
C SER A 120 -0.91 4.46 18.94
N ARG A 121 -1.55 3.30 18.98
CA ARG A 121 -0.85 2.03 18.92
C ARG A 121 -0.40 1.77 17.49
N VAL A 122 0.91 1.72 17.29
CA VAL A 122 1.54 1.54 15.99
C VAL A 122 2.12 0.14 15.89
N PRO A 123 1.92 -0.57 14.77
CA PRO A 123 2.61 -1.83 14.52
C PRO A 123 4.08 -1.54 14.19
N SER A 124 5.04 -1.96 15.01
CA SER A 124 6.46 -1.71 14.77
C SER A 124 7.23 -2.97 14.39
N ILE A 125 8.28 -2.81 13.60
CA ILE A 125 9.30 -3.80 13.28
C ILE A 125 10.60 -3.33 13.93
N ASN A 126 11.10 -4.10 14.90
CA ASN A 126 12.30 -3.74 15.69
C ASN A 126 12.20 -2.33 16.33
N GLY A 127 10.98 -1.93 16.71
CA GLY A 127 10.72 -0.63 17.32
C GLY A 127 10.44 0.53 16.37
N ASP A 128 10.63 0.34 15.06
CA ASP A 128 10.41 1.38 14.02
C ASP A 128 9.14 1.12 13.20
N TYR A 129 8.55 2.18 12.63
CA TYR A 129 7.50 2.08 11.64
C TYR A 129 7.53 3.26 10.64
N PRO A 130 7.63 3.00 9.33
CA PRO A 130 7.94 1.68 8.77
C PRO A 130 9.26 1.13 9.32
N GLY A 131 9.41 -0.20 9.31
CA GLY A 131 10.66 -0.83 9.72
C GLY A 131 11.83 -0.39 8.85
N LYS A 132 13.06 -0.54 9.35
CA LYS A 132 14.27 -0.18 8.59
C LYS A 132 14.32 -0.92 7.25
N THR A 133 14.80 -0.24 6.23
CA THR A 133 14.93 -0.80 4.89
C THR A 133 15.93 -1.96 4.88
N LEU A 134 15.51 -3.09 4.34
CA LEU A 134 16.38 -4.24 4.13
C LEU A 134 17.04 -4.14 2.75
N VAL A 135 18.36 -4.09 2.68
CA VAL A 135 19.09 -4.02 1.41
C VAL A 135 19.77 -5.35 1.15
N VAL A 136 19.46 -5.97 0.02
CA VAL A 136 19.93 -7.31 -0.34
C VAL A 136 20.47 -7.36 -1.77
N MET A 137 21.35 -8.33 -2.04
CA MET A 137 21.86 -8.57 -3.38
C MET A 137 20.92 -9.48 -4.16
N MET A 138 20.80 -9.22 -5.46
CA MET A 138 20.11 -10.11 -6.38
C MET A 138 20.76 -11.50 -6.42
N ASP A 139 19.94 -12.51 -6.64
CA ASP A 139 20.32 -13.94 -6.72
C ASP A 139 20.85 -14.53 -5.40
N THR A 140 20.58 -13.86 -4.26
CA THR A 140 20.87 -14.38 -2.92
C THR A 140 19.62 -14.91 -2.23
N GLU A 141 19.80 -15.76 -1.23
CA GLU A 141 18.74 -16.17 -0.33
C GLU A 141 18.52 -15.08 0.74
N ILE A 142 17.24 -14.74 1.00
CA ILE A 142 16.83 -13.83 2.06
C ILE A 142 16.23 -14.69 3.17
N VAL A 143 16.90 -14.80 4.30
CA VAL A 143 16.42 -15.53 5.47
C VAL A 143 15.95 -14.55 6.52
N VAL A 144 14.67 -14.58 6.83
CA VAL A 144 14.08 -13.67 7.81
C VAL A 144 13.43 -14.46 8.93
N ARG A 145 14.00 -14.34 10.11
CA ARG A 145 13.37 -14.81 11.34
C ARG A 145 12.40 -13.77 11.84
N VAL A 146 11.11 -14.08 11.77
CA VAL A 146 10.02 -13.23 12.23
C VAL A 146 9.55 -13.71 13.60
N ARG A 147 9.69 -12.88 14.61
CA ARG A 147 9.17 -13.10 15.97
C ARG A 147 7.88 -12.33 16.17
N ASN A 148 6.81 -13.03 16.51
CA ASN A 148 5.54 -12.43 16.83
C ASN A 148 5.46 -12.09 18.33
N SER A 149 5.81 -10.87 18.69
CA SER A 149 5.72 -10.34 20.06
C SER A 149 4.38 -9.64 20.35
N GLN A 150 3.37 -9.88 19.53
CA GLN A 150 2.00 -9.41 19.78
C GLN A 150 1.38 -10.15 20.97
N LEU A 151 0.36 -9.53 21.60
CA LEU A 151 -0.33 -10.14 22.73
C LEU A 151 -1.50 -11.03 22.33
N LEU A 152 -2.18 -10.73 21.22
CA LEU A 152 -3.48 -11.32 20.90
C LEU A 152 -3.60 -11.88 19.48
N ASN A 153 -2.73 -11.50 18.54
CA ASN A 153 -2.95 -11.80 17.14
C ASN A 153 -1.82 -12.65 16.55
N SER A 154 -2.18 -13.73 15.86
CA SER A 154 -1.27 -14.44 14.98
C SER A 154 -1.03 -13.61 13.70
N LEU A 155 0.09 -13.83 13.03
CA LEU A 155 0.47 -13.10 11.82
C LEU A 155 1.09 -14.02 10.78
N THR A 156 1.15 -13.54 9.55
CA THR A 156 1.95 -14.10 8.46
C THR A 156 2.77 -13.01 7.82
N ALA A 157 3.89 -13.37 7.20
CA ALA A 157 4.75 -12.40 6.53
C ALA A 157 5.04 -12.78 5.07
N ARG A 158 5.29 -11.77 4.23
CA ARG A 158 5.64 -11.93 2.82
C ARG A 158 6.49 -10.77 2.32
N ILE A 159 7.14 -10.95 1.18
CA ILE A 159 7.74 -9.87 0.42
C ILE A 159 6.94 -9.71 -0.89
N HIS A 160 6.22 -8.61 -1.01
CA HIS A 160 5.49 -8.23 -2.21
C HIS A 160 6.49 -7.78 -3.28
N GLY A 161 6.45 -8.40 -4.45
CA GLY A 161 7.31 -8.09 -5.58
C GLY A 161 8.37 -9.16 -5.90
N LEU A 162 8.49 -10.21 -5.09
CA LEU A 162 9.32 -11.38 -5.39
C LEU A 162 8.45 -12.56 -5.83
N ASP A 163 9.00 -13.40 -6.72
CA ASP A 163 8.40 -14.66 -7.12
C ASP A 163 9.00 -15.78 -6.26
N ASN A 164 8.28 -16.24 -5.26
CA ASN A 164 8.75 -17.17 -4.25
C ASN A 164 8.13 -18.56 -4.37
N ARG A 165 8.57 -19.49 -3.53
CA ARG A 165 7.89 -20.76 -3.34
C ARG A 165 6.48 -20.50 -2.83
N TRP A 166 5.49 -21.21 -3.33
CA TRP A 166 4.07 -20.97 -3.01
C TRP A 166 3.78 -20.95 -1.51
N TYR A 167 4.44 -21.81 -0.73
CA TYR A 167 4.24 -21.91 0.72
C TYR A 167 4.98 -20.84 1.54
N GLU A 168 5.82 -20.00 0.91
CA GLU A 168 6.54 -18.88 1.54
C GLU A 168 5.90 -17.52 1.23
N ASP A 169 4.75 -17.49 0.54
CA ASP A 169 4.10 -16.23 0.14
C ASP A 169 3.14 -15.68 1.21
N GLY A 170 2.99 -16.38 2.34
CA GLY A 170 2.40 -15.81 3.55
C GLY A 170 0.88 -15.61 3.55
N GLU A 171 0.09 -16.31 2.74
CA GLU A 171 -1.36 -16.29 2.93
C GLU A 171 -1.78 -17.32 3.97
N ALA A 172 -2.38 -16.81 5.05
CA ALA A 172 -2.85 -17.66 6.14
C ALA A 172 -3.95 -18.63 5.67
N TYR A 173 -3.82 -19.88 6.09
CA TYR A 173 -4.76 -20.97 5.80
C TYR A 173 -4.86 -21.37 4.31
N VAL A 174 -4.17 -20.71 3.40
CA VAL A 174 -4.06 -21.11 1.99
C VAL A 174 -2.69 -21.71 1.72
N GLN A 175 -1.65 -21.07 2.19
CA GLN A 175 -0.25 -21.42 1.93
C GLN A 175 0.48 -21.85 3.19
N GLN A 176 0.19 -21.23 4.33
CA GLN A 176 0.83 -21.53 5.59
C GLN A 176 -0.11 -21.33 6.78
N CYS A 177 0.24 -21.93 7.92
CA CYS A 177 -0.37 -21.60 9.19
C CYS A 177 0.16 -20.25 9.72
N PRO A 178 -0.68 -19.44 10.37
CA PRO A 178 -0.23 -18.19 10.97
C PRO A 178 0.77 -18.42 12.11
N VAL A 179 1.76 -17.55 12.23
CA VAL A 179 2.71 -17.55 13.34
C VAL A 179 1.97 -17.13 14.60
N ALA A 180 1.88 -18.02 15.56
CA ALA A 180 1.18 -17.77 16.81
C ALA A 180 1.83 -16.64 17.64
N VAL A 181 1.09 -16.12 18.61
CA VAL A 181 1.63 -15.13 19.57
C VAL A 181 2.81 -15.71 20.33
N ARG A 182 3.85 -14.92 20.55
CA ARG A 182 5.10 -15.28 21.24
C ARG A 182 5.87 -16.44 20.57
N SER A 183 5.60 -16.70 19.28
CA SER A 183 6.29 -17.70 18.48
C SER A 183 7.14 -17.04 17.40
N GLU A 184 7.98 -17.85 16.78
CA GLU A 184 8.86 -17.43 15.68
C GLU A 184 8.62 -18.34 14.46
N HIS A 185 8.86 -17.77 13.27
CA HIS A 185 8.94 -18.52 12.03
C HIS A 185 10.09 -17.99 11.17
N VAL A 186 10.76 -18.90 10.44
CA VAL A 186 11.86 -18.53 9.55
C VAL A 186 11.39 -18.61 8.12
N TYR A 187 11.24 -17.45 7.49
CA TYR A 187 10.93 -17.35 6.07
C TYR A 187 12.22 -17.41 5.24
N ARG A 188 12.12 -18.04 4.06
CA ARG A 188 13.23 -18.17 3.11
C ARG A 188 12.79 -17.76 1.73
N TRP A 189 13.20 -16.58 1.31
CA TRP A 189 12.89 -16.04 0.01
C TRP A 189 14.14 -15.98 -0.86
N THR A 190 13.97 -15.90 -2.17
CA THR A 190 15.05 -15.67 -3.11
C THR A 190 14.91 -14.27 -3.69
N ALA A 191 15.99 -13.50 -3.67
CA ALA A 191 16.05 -12.18 -4.30
C ALA A 191 16.15 -12.32 -5.83
N ASN A 192 15.12 -12.86 -6.46
CA ASN A 192 15.09 -13.21 -7.88
C ASN A 192 14.70 -12.04 -8.82
N ARG A 193 14.38 -10.88 -8.25
CA ARG A 193 14.07 -9.66 -9.00
C ARG A 193 14.75 -8.46 -8.35
N GLN A 194 15.33 -7.59 -9.19
CA GLN A 194 15.86 -6.31 -8.70
C GLN A 194 14.73 -5.30 -8.46
N GLY A 195 14.97 -4.32 -7.62
CA GLY A 195 14.10 -3.16 -7.46
C GLY A 195 13.59 -2.98 -6.03
N THR A 196 12.50 -2.24 -5.91
CA THR A 196 11.88 -1.90 -4.64
C THR A 196 10.74 -2.86 -4.36
N MET A 197 10.79 -3.52 -3.20
CA MET A 197 9.82 -4.50 -2.73
C MET A 197 9.25 -4.06 -1.38
N ILE A 198 8.16 -4.67 -0.95
CA ILE A 198 7.53 -4.38 0.34
C ILE A 198 7.51 -5.64 1.18
N PHE A 199 8.27 -5.67 2.29
CA PHE A 199 8.03 -6.64 3.34
C PHE A 199 6.75 -6.25 4.07
N ARG A 200 5.86 -7.20 4.26
CA ARG A 200 4.61 -6.98 4.96
C ARG A 200 4.29 -8.17 5.86
N ALA A 201 4.08 -7.90 7.15
CA ALA A 201 3.52 -8.86 8.07
C ALA A 201 2.11 -8.42 8.44
N ALA A 202 1.13 -9.31 8.30
CA ALA A 202 -0.28 -8.97 8.44
C ALA A 202 -1.02 -9.99 9.32
N PHE A 203 -2.08 -9.54 9.96
CA PHE A 203 -2.98 -10.41 10.70
C PHE A 203 -3.95 -11.08 9.74
N PRO A 204 -4.12 -12.40 9.82
CA PRO A 204 -5.04 -13.14 8.94
C PRO A 204 -6.47 -12.59 8.94
N SER A 205 -6.89 -12.11 10.11
CA SER A 205 -8.25 -11.63 10.33
C SER A 205 -8.48 -10.18 9.92
N PHE A 206 -7.43 -9.36 9.81
CA PHE A 206 -7.55 -7.91 9.57
C PHE A 206 -7.11 -7.48 8.17
N GLY A 207 -6.60 -8.41 7.36
CA GLY A 207 -6.05 -8.06 6.05
C GLY A 207 -4.85 -7.12 6.17
N PRO A 208 -4.57 -6.29 5.14
CA PRO A 208 -3.42 -5.38 5.15
C PRO A 208 -3.55 -4.18 6.11
N ILE A 209 -4.73 -3.89 6.66
CA ILE A 209 -4.88 -2.82 7.67
C ILE A 209 -4.05 -3.16 8.91
N ASN A 210 -3.28 -2.19 9.41
CA ASN A 210 -2.30 -2.38 10.48
C ASN A 210 -1.24 -3.45 10.16
N SER A 211 -0.94 -3.67 8.88
CA SER A 211 0.19 -4.51 8.54
C SER A 211 1.49 -3.82 8.95
N PHE A 212 2.41 -4.62 9.46
CA PHE A 212 3.78 -4.19 9.67
C PHE A 212 4.47 -4.13 8.32
N ALA A 213 5.06 -3.01 7.97
CA ALA A 213 5.71 -2.82 6.69
C ALA A 213 7.15 -2.36 6.85
N ALA A 214 8.02 -2.92 6.06
CA ALA A 214 9.36 -2.44 5.81
C ALA A 214 9.63 -2.50 4.30
N LEU A 215 10.58 -1.72 3.83
CA LEU A 215 10.97 -1.74 2.44
C LEU A 215 12.12 -2.71 2.24
N VAL A 216 12.13 -3.39 1.10
CA VAL A 216 13.22 -4.28 0.69
C VAL A 216 13.76 -3.79 -0.63
N VAL A 217 15.05 -3.49 -0.70
CA VAL A 217 15.72 -3.08 -1.92
C VAL A 217 16.62 -4.20 -2.38
N VAL A 218 16.31 -4.76 -3.54
CA VAL A 218 17.14 -5.78 -4.20
C VAL A 218 18.02 -5.09 -5.23
N LYS A 219 19.33 -5.10 -5.00
CA LYS A 219 20.32 -4.46 -5.86
C LYS A 219 21.10 -5.46 -6.70
N ARG A 220 21.50 -5.04 -7.90
CA ARG A 220 22.54 -5.70 -8.70
C ARG A 220 23.87 -5.02 -8.47
N ARG A 221 24.96 -5.79 -8.52
CA ARG A 221 26.31 -5.25 -8.57
C ARG A 221 26.43 -4.30 -9.77
N ASN A 222 26.82 -3.04 -9.56
CA ASN A 222 26.91 -2.00 -10.60
C ASN A 222 25.55 -1.65 -11.25
N GLU A 223 24.50 -1.55 -10.46
CA GLU A 223 23.19 -1.10 -10.95
C GLU A 223 23.31 0.27 -11.64
N ARG A 224 22.90 0.31 -12.90
CA ARG A 224 22.79 1.54 -13.68
C ARG A 224 21.37 1.62 -14.21
N LEU A 225 20.75 2.76 -14.07
CA LEU A 225 19.42 2.96 -14.59
C LEU A 225 19.47 3.57 -15.99
N ALA A 226 18.87 2.88 -16.94
CA ALA A 226 18.73 3.35 -18.31
C ALA A 226 17.80 4.56 -18.36
N VAL A 227 18.16 5.56 -19.15
CA VAL A 227 17.34 6.78 -19.38
C VAL A 227 16.88 6.92 -20.82
N GLY A 228 17.00 5.86 -21.62
CA GLY A 228 16.66 5.84 -23.04
C GLY A 228 17.90 6.00 -23.94
N GLY A 229 17.77 5.50 -25.19
CA GLY A 229 18.85 5.61 -26.18
C GLY A 229 20.17 4.93 -25.82
N GLY A 230 20.17 3.94 -24.91
CA GLY A 230 21.38 3.25 -24.46
C GLY A 230 22.21 4.03 -23.45
N ALA A 231 21.78 5.23 -23.04
CA ALA A 231 22.44 6.02 -22.02
C ALA A 231 22.04 5.57 -20.61
N SER A 232 22.99 5.63 -19.67
CA SER A 232 22.73 5.43 -18.25
C SER A 232 23.18 6.66 -17.48
N LEU A 233 22.36 7.11 -16.51
CA LEU A 233 22.74 8.19 -15.60
C LEU A 233 23.46 7.65 -14.38
N PRO A 234 24.53 8.34 -13.91
CA PRO A 234 25.10 8.05 -12.61
C PRO A 234 24.10 8.43 -11.52
N ILE A 235 24.00 7.59 -10.51
CA ILE A 235 23.21 7.86 -9.30
C ILE A 235 24.16 8.44 -8.26
N HIS A 236 23.88 9.66 -7.79
CA HIS A 236 24.71 10.33 -6.79
C HIS A 236 24.15 10.17 -5.36
N ALA A 237 22.83 10.06 -5.25
CA ALA A 237 22.13 9.75 -4.01
C ALA A 237 20.90 8.91 -4.31
N GLU A 238 20.49 8.08 -3.36
CA GLU A 238 19.39 7.16 -3.50
C GLU A 238 18.55 7.16 -2.21
N TYR A 239 17.26 7.43 -2.31
CA TYR A 239 16.39 7.54 -1.16
C TYR A 239 15.15 6.64 -1.29
N MET A 240 14.69 6.13 -0.15
CA MET A 240 13.40 5.48 -0.03
C MET A 240 12.32 6.49 0.38
N MET A 241 11.15 6.34 -0.22
CA MET A 241 9.95 7.10 0.15
C MET A 241 8.79 6.13 0.33
N ALA A 242 8.55 5.72 1.56
CA ALA A 242 7.38 4.96 1.94
C ALA A 242 6.20 5.92 2.16
N ILE A 243 5.13 5.74 1.38
CA ILE A 243 3.94 6.57 1.47
C ILE A 243 2.81 5.76 2.05
N GLN A 244 2.07 6.36 2.98
CA GLN A 244 0.99 5.69 3.68
C GLN A 244 -0.15 6.66 4.02
N ASP A 245 -1.37 6.21 3.78
CA ASP A 245 -2.57 6.80 4.34
C ASP A 245 -2.77 6.26 5.76
N TRP A 246 -2.63 7.13 6.76
CA TRP A 246 -2.76 6.73 8.16
C TRP A 246 -4.22 6.82 8.60
N PRO A 247 -4.83 5.73 9.09
CA PRO A 247 -6.24 5.72 9.45
C PRO A 247 -6.51 6.51 10.75
N PHE A 248 -7.64 7.20 10.80
CA PHE A 248 -8.08 7.89 12.02
C PHE A 248 -8.49 6.92 13.13
N VAL A 249 -9.08 5.80 12.73
CA VAL A 249 -9.60 4.78 13.65
C VAL A 249 -8.73 3.53 13.57
N PRO A 250 -8.34 2.92 14.71
CA PRO A 250 -7.59 1.67 14.70
C PRO A 250 -8.30 0.57 13.88
N ALA A 251 -7.55 -0.29 13.22
CA ALA A 251 -8.06 -1.29 12.29
C ALA A 251 -9.11 -2.24 12.86
N ASN A 252 -8.98 -2.62 14.14
CA ASN A 252 -9.97 -3.45 14.82
C ASN A 252 -11.34 -2.76 14.93
N GLN A 253 -11.34 -1.43 15.09
CA GLN A 253 -12.57 -0.64 15.13
C GLN A 253 -13.14 -0.42 13.73
N GLN A 254 -12.30 -0.17 12.73
CA GLN A 254 -12.74 -0.11 11.33
C GLN A 254 -13.38 -1.43 10.89
N ARG A 255 -12.75 -2.56 11.24
CA ARG A 255 -13.31 -3.87 10.95
C ARG A 255 -14.65 -4.10 11.64
N ALA A 256 -14.76 -3.79 12.93
CA ALA A 256 -16.03 -3.90 13.65
C ALA A 256 -17.12 -3.07 12.98
N GLY A 257 -16.80 -1.85 12.54
CA GLY A 257 -17.71 -1.01 11.76
C GLY A 257 -18.16 -1.66 10.46
N HIS A 258 -17.24 -2.23 9.68
CA HIS A 258 -17.57 -2.95 8.43
C HIS A 258 -18.40 -4.21 8.66
N GLU A 259 -18.07 -5.00 9.68
CA GLU A 259 -18.85 -6.19 10.03
C GLU A 259 -20.24 -5.83 10.52
N MET A 260 -20.38 -4.74 11.27
CA MET A 260 -21.67 -4.23 11.75
C MET A 260 -22.53 -3.61 10.63
N ASP A 261 -21.93 -2.89 9.70
CA ASP A 261 -22.62 -2.47 8.47
C ASP A 261 -23.17 -3.67 7.69
N GLY A 262 -22.42 -4.77 7.69
CA GLY A 262 -22.85 -6.05 7.16
C GLY A 262 -24.07 -6.60 7.93
N LEU A 263 -24.01 -6.70 9.24
CA LEU A 263 -25.06 -7.26 10.08
C LEU A 263 -26.38 -6.45 10.00
N GLY A 264 -26.32 -5.13 9.98
CA GLY A 264 -27.49 -4.27 9.80
C GLY A 264 -28.22 -4.50 8.46
N LYS A 265 -27.49 -4.85 7.40
CA LYS A 265 -28.06 -5.19 6.08
C LYS A 265 -28.59 -6.63 5.98
N TRP A 266 -28.06 -7.54 6.78
CA TRP A 266 -28.10 -8.99 6.48
C TRP A 266 -29.02 -9.83 7.34
N GLY A 267 -29.57 -9.33 8.40
CA GLY A 267 -30.32 -10.31 9.14
C GLY A 267 -31.13 -9.87 10.33
N LEU A 268 -30.95 -8.72 10.84
CA LEU A 268 -31.69 -8.29 12.03
C LEU A 268 -32.96 -7.48 11.70
N GLY A 269 -33.21 -7.18 10.41
CA GLY A 269 -34.33 -6.34 10.01
C GLY A 269 -34.29 -4.92 10.59
N LEU A 270 -33.17 -4.59 11.24
CA LEU A 270 -32.91 -3.29 11.82
C LEU A 270 -32.56 -2.33 10.69
N ASP A 271 -33.18 -1.18 10.66
CA ASP A 271 -32.66 -0.10 9.86
C ASP A 271 -31.24 0.29 10.38
N ARG A 272 -30.52 1.03 9.58
CA ARG A 272 -29.15 1.41 9.87
C ARG A 272 -28.97 2.13 11.20
N ASP A 273 -29.92 2.96 11.54
CA ASP A 273 -29.87 3.77 12.76
C ASP A 273 -30.15 2.91 13.98
N GLN A 274 -31.02 1.93 13.86
CA GLN A 274 -31.35 0.97 14.92
C GLN A 274 -30.20 -0.01 15.18
N ALA A 275 -29.54 -0.52 14.14
CA ALA A 275 -28.35 -1.36 14.29
C ALA A 275 -27.20 -0.59 14.95
N ALA A 276 -27.02 0.65 14.60
CA ALA A 276 -26.07 1.55 15.19
C ALA A 276 -26.30 1.77 16.70
N CYS A 277 -27.54 2.01 17.10
CA CYS A 277 -27.88 2.23 18.51
C CYS A 277 -27.78 0.95 19.35
N THR A 278 -28.17 -0.19 18.80
CA THR A 278 -28.28 -1.46 19.56
C THR A 278 -26.91 -2.08 19.89
N LEU A 279 -25.91 -1.86 19.06
CA LEU A 279 -24.60 -2.49 19.18
C LEU A 279 -23.51 -1.58 19.79
N GLY A 280 -23.91 -0.50 20.45
CA GLY A 280 -22.96 0.47 21.02
C GLY A 280 -22.27 1.32 19.98
N ALA A 281 -22.82 1.33 18.78
CA ALA A 281 -22.31 2.05 17.63
C ALA A 281 -22.48 3.57 17.71
N GLN A 282 -23.00 4.11 18.82
CA GLN A 282 -23.01 5.55 19.06
C GLN A 282 -21.61 6.18 19.04
N ILE A 283 -20.57 5.39 19.31
CA ILE A 283 -19.16 5.83 19.15
C ILE A 283 -18.70 5.68 17.68
N TYR A 284 -19.32 4.75 16.94
CA TYR A 284 -18.85 4.35 15.58
C TYR A 284 -19.99 4.39 14.54
N GLY A 285 -21.20 4.64 14.93
CA GLY A 285 -22.42 4.30 14.19
C GLY A 285 -23.02 5.38 13.35
N GLN A 286 -22.46 6.58 13.32
CA GLN A 286 -22.79 7.48 12.23
C GLN A 286 -21.96 7.04 11.01
N ARG A 287 -22.62 6.96 9.86
CA ARG A 287 -21.93 7.00 8.56
C ARG A 287 -21.29 8.38 8.43
N ASP A 288 -20.31 8.60 9.27
CA ASP A 288 -19.41 9.70 9.05
C ASP A 288 -18.45 9.23 7.97
N PRO A 289 -18.53 9.75 6.74
CA PRO A 289 -17.56 9.41 5.69
C PRO A 289 -16.13 9.72 6.13
N ARG A 290 -15.96 10.48 7.22
CA ARG A 290 -14.67 10.70 7.89
C ARG A 290 -14.12 9.45 8.58
N VAL A 291 -14.93 8.46 8.91
CA VAL A 291 -14.45 7.18 9.49
C VAL A 291 -13.53 6.43 8.51
N HIS A 292 -13.76 6.60 7.21
CA HIS A 292 -12.94 6.01 6.16
C HIS A 292 -11.87 6.97 5.62
N ALA A 293 -11.91 8.23 6.06
CA ALA A 293 -10.89 9.19 5.69
C ALA A 293 -9.58 8.87 6.45
N PRO A 294 -8.43 8.94 5.80
CA PRO A 294 -7.17 8.91 6.53
C PRO A 294 -7.05 10.14 7.43
N ALA A 295 -6.50 9.95 8.62
CA ALA A 295 -6.17 11.07 9.52
C ALA A 295 -5.05 11.93 8.94
N ALA A 296 -4.13 11.32 8.21
CA ALA A 296 -2.99 11.97 7.58
C ALA A 296 -2.42 11.11 6.46
N LEU A 297 -1.65 11.74 5.57
CA LEU A 297 -0.68 11.06 4.74
C LEU A 297 0.69 11.15 5.40
N VAL A 298 1.37 10.02 5.51
CA VAL A 298 2.64 9.86 6.22
C VAL A 298 3.71 9.44 5.22
N LEU A 299 4.84 10.13 5.23
CA LEU A 299 6.02 9.83 4.41
C LEU A 299 7.15 9.38 5.33
N ASN A 300 7.66 8.17 5.14
CA ASN A 300 8.67 7.53 6.02
C ASN A 300 8.33 7.64 7.51
N GLY A 301 7.05 7.43 7.86
CA GLY A 301 6.60 7.51 9.25
C GLY A 301 6.44 8.94 9.80
N LYS A 302 6.53 9.97 8.97
CA LYS A 302 6.43 11.38 9.36
C LYS A 302 5.27 12.07 8.66
N GLY A 303 4.33 12.58 9.43
CA GLY A 303 3.13 13.29 8.99
C GLY A 303 2.54 14.08 10.15
N TRP A 304 1.32 14.57 10.00
CA TRP A 304 0.60 15.27 11.05
C TRP A 304 -0.91 15.12 10.90
N HIS A 305 -1.60 15.20 12.01
CA HIS A 305 -3.05 15.26 12.09
C HIS A 305 -3.53 16.72 11.92
N ASN A 306 -4.76 16.89 11.39
CA ASN A 306 -5.41 18.18 11.22
C ASN A 306 -4.63 19.19 10.35
N GLN A 307 -4.69 18.98 9.04
CA GLN A 307 -3.96 19.75 8.03
C GLN A 307 -4.33 21.25 7.96
N THR A 308 -5.51 21.64 8.43
CA THR A 308 -5.92 23.04 8.48
C THR A 308 -5.03 23.84 9.42
N ASP A 309 -4.63 23.28 10.54
CA ASP A 309 -3.73 23.95 11.49
C ASP A 309 -2.31 24.04 10.95
N VAL A 310 -1.90 23.10 10.12
CA VAL A 310 -0.56 23.08 9.51
C VAL A 310 -0.41 24.14 8.43
N LEU A 311 -1.48 24.44 7.70
CA LEU A 311 -1.47 25.55 6.71
C LEU A 311 -1.35 26.92 7.39
N LEU A 312 -1.81 27.05 8.63
CA LEU A 312 -1.80 28.28 9.39
C LEU A 312 -0.59 28.42 10.32
N ARG A 313 0.10 27.33 10.63
CA ARG A 313 1.26 27.29 11.53
C ARG A 313 2.37 26.47 10.90
N PRO A 314 3.64 26.93 10.98
CA PRO A 314 4.76 26.07 10.60
C PRO A 314 4.64 24.73 11.32
N SER A 315 4.85 23.65 10.59
CA SER A 315 4.76 22.30 11.16
C SER A 315 5.69 22.20 12.38
N VAL A 316 5.10 21.90 13.50
CA VAL A 316 5.82 21.66 14.74
C VAL A 316 6.55 20.31 14.70
N LEU A 317 6.05 19.39 13.87
CA LEU A 317 6.61 18.07 13.70
C LEU A 317 7.61 18.05 12.53
N PRO A 318 8.74 17.34 12.68
CA PRO A 318 9.69 17.20 11.59
C PRO A 318 9.06 16.46 10.41
N LEU A 319 9.28 16.99 9.21
CA LEU A 319 8.93 16.33 7.95
C LEU A 319 10.08 15.44 7.48
N ALA A 320 9.75 14.40 6.70
CA ALA A 320 10.76 13.69 5.95
C ALA A 320 11.52 14.68 5.05
N THR A 321 12.85 14.71 5.16
CA THR A 321 13.69 15.68 4.45
C THR A 321 14.79 14.98 3.70
N TYR A 322 14.83 15.18 2.38
CA TYR A 322 15.78 14.56 1.47
C TYR A 322 16.78 15.60 0.98
N ARG A 323 18.08 15.32 1.12
CA ARG A 323 19.16 16.19 0.68
C ARG A 323 19.55 15.92 -0.75
N ILE A 324 19.67 16.97 -1.55
CA ILE A 324 20.15 16.87 -2.93
C ILE A 324 21.20 17.96 -3.22
N ARG A 325 21.95 17.77 -4.31
CA ARG A 325 22.93 18.73 -4.81
C ARG A 325 22.58 19.21 -6.21
N ALA A 326 22.95 20.45 -6.48
CA ALA A 326 22.80 21.05 -7.80
C ALA A 326 23.50 20.22 -8.88
N GLY A 327 22.81 19.94 -9.98
CA GLY A 327 23.30 19.14 -11.10
C GLY A 327 23.44 17.64 -10.87
N ASN A 328 23.23 17.16 -9.64
CA ASN A 328 23.32 15.72 -9.33
C ASN A 328 22.01 15.01 -9.61
N ASN A 329 22.10 13.74 -10.01
CA ASN A 329 20.96 12.87 -10.17
C ASN A 329 20.70 12.12 -8.87
N THR A 330 19.49 12.28 -8.37
CA THR A 330 19.00 11.60 -7.16
C THR A 330 17.90 10.63 -7.53
N LEU A 331 18.06 9.38 -7.13
CA LEU A 331 17.06 8.34 -7.32
C LEU A 331 16.11 8.30 -6.14
N PHE A 332 14.81 8.40 -6.40
CA PHE A 332 13.77 8.13 -5.43
C PHE A 332 13.11 6.79 -5.71
N ARG A 333 13.09 5.93 -4.72
CA ARG A 333 12.35 4.68 -4.71
C ARG A 333 11.09 4.86 -3.89
N ILE A 334 9.96 4.94 -4.57
CA ILE A 334 8.65 5.10 -3.93
C ILE A 334 8.01 3.75 -3.74
N ALA A 335 7.42 3.52 -2.57
CA ALA A 335 6.52 2.41 -2.32
C ALA A 335 5.27 2.91 -1.58
N HIS A 336 4.10 2.61 -2.12
CA HIS A 336 2.85 2.89 -1.44
C HIS A 336 2.51 1.73 -0.49
N ILE A 337 2.90 1.89 0.77
CA ILE A 337 2.67 0.90 1.83
C ILE A 337 1.34 1.09 2.57
N GLY A 338 0.53 2.03 2.11
CA GLY A 338 -0.75 2.41 2.71
C GLY A 338 -1.84 1.37 2.55
N PHE A 339 -3.06 1.77 2.93
CA PHE A 339 -4.18 0.87 3.15
C PHE A 339 -5.30 0.99 2.12
N ASP A 340 -5.78 2.21 1.84
CA ASP A 340 -6.98 2.39 1.02
C ASP A 340 -6.87 3.48 -0.04
N SER A 341 -6.26 4.62 0.27
CA SER A 341 -6.29 5.78 -0.64
C SER A 341 -5.22 5.67 -1.72
N GLY A 342 -5.59 5.90 -2.97
CA GLY A 342 -4.62 6.23 -4.01
C GLY A 342 -4.02 7.62 -3.76
N VAL A 343 -2.79 7.84 -4.18
CA VAL A 343 -2.11 9.13 -4.01
C VAL A 343 -1.56 9.65 -5.32
N ARG A 344 -1.48 10.97 -5.42
CA ARG A 344 -0.77 11.69 -6.46
C ARG A 344 0.44 12.37 -5.85
N ILE A 345 1.60 12.20 -6.47
CA ILE A 345 2.89 12.68 -5.99
C ILE A 345 3.47 13.65 -7.02
N HIS A 346 3.92 14.81 -6.57
CA HIS A 346 4.72 15.73 -7.38
C HIS A 346 5.75 16.47 -6.51
N ILE A 347 6.78 17.00 -7.14
CA ILE A 347 7.81 17.79 -6.49
C ILE A 347 7.76 19.20 -7.06
N GLU A 348 7.67 20.18 -6.18
CA GLU A 348 7.62 21.59 -6.54
C GLU A 348 8.78 21.93 -7.49
N ASP A 349 8.44 22.51 -8.66
CA ASP A 349 9.37 22.96 -9.70
C ASP A 349 10.37 21.93 -10.22
N HIS A 350 10.14 20.63 -10.02
CA HIS A 350 10.99 19.57 -10.55
C HIS A 350 10.21 18.63 -11.46
N GLU A 351 10.85 18.23 -12.55
CA GLU A 351 10.40 17.13 -13.39
C GLU A 351 10.92 15.81 -12.85
N LEU A 352 10.13 14.77 -13.00
CA LEU A 352 10.46 13.41 -12.61
C LEU A 352 10.80 12.59 -13.85
N MET A 353 11.90 11.87 -13.86
CA MET A 353 12.21 10.89 -14.90
C MET A 353 11.81 9.50 -14.38
N LEU A 354 10.62 9.03 -14.75
CA LEU A 354 10.16 7.70 -14.40
C LEU A 354 10.96 6.63 -15.16
N ALA A 355 11.47 5.63 -14.46
CA ALA A 355 12.33 4.58 -15.02
C ALA A 355 11.95 3.15 -14.63
N VAL A 356 11.26 2.96 -13.50
CA VAL A 356 10.91 1.64 -12.98
C VAL A 356 9.50 1.66 -12.41
N ALA A 357 8.74 0.62 -12.68
CA ALA A 357 7.44 0.33 -12.08
C ALA A 357 7.41 -1.12 -11.59
N ASP A 358 7.00 -1.35 -10.34
CA ASP A 358 6.95 -2.66 -9.67
C ASP A 358 8.23 -3.50 -9.83
N GLY A 359 9.39 -2.84 -9.66
CA GLY A 359 10.69 -3.48 -9.78
C GLY A 359 11.16 -3.75 -11.22
N THR A 360 10.36 -3.43 -12.21
CA THR A 360 10.67 -3.66 -13.63
C THR A 360 10.95 -2.35 -14.36
N HIS A 361 11.97 -2.32 -15.20
CA HIS A 361 12.27 -1.16 -16.01
C HIS A 361 11.11 -0.83 -16.95
N THR A 362 10.79 0.45 -17.05
CA THR A 362 9.86 0.99 -18.04
C THR A 362 10.61 1.74 -19.13
N ILE A 363 9.93 2.09 -20.21
CA ILE A 363 10.47 3.09 -21.13
C ILE A 363 10.56 4.41 -20.36
N PRO A 364 11.77 4.99 -20.21
CA PRO A 364 11.92 6.21 -19.41
C PRO A 364 11.08 7.37 -19.94
N ARG A 365 10.34 8.03 -19.06
CA ARG A 365 9.44 9.14 -19.38
C ARG A 365 9.64 10.30 -18.44
N ARG A 366 9.69 11.52 -18.98
CA ARG A 366 9.60 12.74 -18.17
C ARG A 366 8.14 12.99 -17.83
N ILE A 367 7.88 13.18 -16.58
CA ILE A 367 6.54 13.40 -16.02
C ILE A 367 6.57 14.53 -14.99
N ASP A 368 5.45 15.18 -14.78
CA ASP A 368 5.29 16.22 -13.77
C ASP A 368 4.73 15.66 -12.45
N ALA A 369 3.96 14.59 -12.53
CA ALA A 369 3.40 13.90 -11.38
C ALA A 369 3.16 12.43 -11.68
N ILE A 370 2.97 11.63 -10.63
CA ILE A 370 2.63 10.21 -10.73
C ILE A 370 1.51 9.87 -9.75
N TYR A 371 0.58 9.03 -10.19
CA TYR A 371 -0.35 8.36 -9.30
C TYR A 371 0.26 7.05 -8.80
N ALA A 372 0.07 6.76 -7.51
CA ALA A 372 0.43 5.49 -6.90
C ALA A 372 -0.72 4.98 -6.04
N PHE A 373 -1.02 3.70 -6.14
CA PHE A 373 -2.04 3.01 -5.35
C PHE A 373 -1.38 2.03 -4.37
N PRO A 374 -2.08 1.62 -3.30
CA PRO A 374 -1.52 0.67 -2.34
C PRO A 374 -0.88 -0.53 -3.02
N GLY A 375 0.37 -0.86 -2.67
CA GLY A 375 1.14 -1.95 -3.26
C GLY A 375 1.98 -1.59 -4.48
N GLU A 376 1.69 -0.50 -5.19
CA GLU A 376 2.50 -0.06 -6.32
C GLU A 376 3.83 0.54 -5.88
N ARG A 377 4.89 0.32 -6.67
CA ARG A 377 6.24 0.83 -6.43
C ARG A 377 6.76 1.46 -7.71
N TYR A 378 7.40 2.63 -7.57
CA TYR A 378 7.97 3.37 -8.69
C TYR A 378 9.35 3.92 -8.33
N ASN A 379 10.26 3.91 -9.30
CA ASN A 379 11.53 4.61 -9.16
C ASN A 379 11.61 5.70 -10.21
N PHE A 380 11.93 6.90 -9.75
CA PHE A 380 12.17 8.03 -10.62
C PHE A 380 13.43 8.79 -10.21
N PHE A 381 14.01 9.48 -11.17
CA PHE A 381 15.10 10.42 -10.93
C PHE A 381 14.59 11.85 -10.89
N ILE A 382 15.29 12.63 -10.09
CA ILE A 382 15.33 14.08 -10.25
C ILE A 382 16.78 14.50 -10.50
N THR A 383 16.98 15.49 -11.37
CA THR A 383 18.25 16.18 -11.51
C THR A 383 18.16 17.49 -10.76
N GLY A 384 19.04 17.71 -9.80
CA GLY A 384 19.08 18.96 -9.05
C GLY A 384 19.28 20.16 -9.99
N LYS A 385 18.54 21.25 -9.76
CA LYS A 385 18.66 22.49 -10.53
C LYS A 385 20.06 23.06 -10.38
N GLN A 386 20.68 23.51 -11.47
CA GLN A 386 22.01 24.15 -11.42
C GLN A 386 22.02 25.41 -10.57
N ASN A 387 20.92 26.19 -10.62
CA ASN A 387 20.73 27.41 -9.85
C ASN A 387 19.38 27.33 -9.13
N PRO A 388 19.29 26.67 -7.98
CA PRO A 388 18.04 26.58 -7.24
C PRO A 388 17.64 27.98 -6.72
N GLN A 389 16.37 28.32 -6.86
CA GLN A 389 15.84 29.61 -6.40
C GLN A 389 15.49 29.59 -4.91
N LYS A 390 15.25 28.40 -4.37
CA LYS A 390 14.93 28.15 -2.96
C LYS A 390 15.86 27.06 -2.41
N ARG A 391 16.15 27.09 -1.12
CA ARG A 391 16.88 26.02 -0.46
C ARG A 391 15.98 24.78 -0.29
N VAL A 392 14.71 24.97 0.05
CA VAL A 392 13.75 23.90 0.29
C VAL A 392 12.61 23.96 -0.71
N TYR A 393 12.37 22.85 -1.41
CA TYR A 393 11.20 22.61 -2.24
C TYR A 393 10.30 21.59 -1.57
N ARG A 394 8.99 21.65 -1.82
CA ARG A 394 8.05 20.71 -1.24
C ARG A 394 7.85 19.49 -2.14
N ILE A 395 7.90 18.32 -1.54
CA ILE A 395 7.35 17.09 -2.09
C ILE A 395 5.92 17.02 -1.58
N VAL A 396 4.96 17.03 -2.50
CA VAL A 396 3.54 17.06 -2.18
C VAL A 396 2.91 15.75 -2.57
N VAL A 397 2.25 15.12 -1.62
CA VAL A 397 1.45 13.92 -1.82
C VAL A 397 0.00 14.26 -1.47
N GLN A 398 -0.94 13.92 -2.33
CA GLN A 398 -2.36 14.15 -2.07
C GLN A 398 -3.18 12.90 -2.40
N THR A 399 -4.26 12.66 -1.67
CA THR A 399 -5.18 11.55 -1.98
C THR A 399 -5.89 11.78 -3.31
N VAL A 400 -6.15 10.70 -4.04
CA VAL A 400 -6.99 10.70 -5.25
C VAL A 400 -8.44 10.96 -4.87
N GLU A 401 -8.88 10.32 -3.80
CA GLU A 401 -10.18 10.49 -3.20
C GLU A 401 -10.26 11.85 -2.48
N LYS A 402 -11.47 12.40 -2.47
CA LYS A 402 -11.81 13.60 -1.70
C LYS A 402 -12.64 13.19 -0.50
N PHE A 403 -12.41 13.86 0.61
CA PHE A 403 -13.10 13.60 1.87
C PHE A 403 -13.83 14.85 2.37
N PRO A 404 -14.95 14.70 3.06
CA PRO A 404 -15.69 15.84 3.58
C PRO A 404 -14.91 16.52 4.71
N THR A 405 -14.85 17.82 4.64
CA THR A 405 -14.32 18.69 5.69
C THR A 405 -15.44 19.10 6.67
N PRO A 406 -15.11 19.62 7.85
CA PRO A 406 -16.12 20.09 8.80
C PRO A 406 -17.07 21.17 8.26
N ASP A 407 -16.69 21.86 7.20
CA ASP A 407 -17.48 22.89 6.50
C ASP A 407 -18.15 22.36 5.21
N ASP A 408 -18.37 21.04 5.13
CA ASP A 408 -19.07 20.33 4.05
C ASP A 408 -18.41 20.45 2.65
N ARG A 409 -17.17 20.87 2.57
CA ARG A 409 -16.39 20.79 1.33
C ARG A 409 -15.74 19.43 1.16
N TRP A 410 -15.58 18.98 -0.05
CA TRP A 410 -14.89 17.74 -0.39
C TRP A 410 -13.48 18.03 -0.90
N LEU A 411 -12.49 17.77 -0.08
CA LEU A 411 -11.09 18.05 -0.37
C LEU A 411 -10.22 16.80 -0.28
N PRO A 412 -9.13 16.71 -1.09
CA PRO A 412 -8.13 15.69 -0.88
C PRO A 412 -7.35 15.96 0.41
N ILE A 413 -6.80 14.91 0.99
CA ILE A 413 -5.87 15.01 2.11
C ILE A 413 -4.45 15.09 1.57
N PHE A 414 -3.62 15.93 2.18
CA PHE A 414 -2.25 16.20 1.75
C PHE A 414 -1.24 15.64 2.76
N GLY A 415 -0.10 15.19 2.25
CA GLY A 415 1.11 14.90 3.00
C GLY A 415 2.28 15.67 2.39
N LEU A 416 3.26 16.02 3.20
CA LEU A 416 4.42 16.79 2.79
C LEU A 416 5.73 16.15 3.19
N ALA A 417 6.74 16.38 2.35
CA ALA A 417 8.14 16.18 2.67
C ALA A 417 8.97 17.32 2.09
N ASN A 418 10.22 17.42 2.49
CA ASN A 418 11.13 18.44 2.01
C ASN A 418 12.16 17.85 1.05
N LEU A 419 12.43 18.56 -0.02
CA LEU A 419 13.58 18.40 -0.88
C LEU A 419 14.51 19.56 -0.61
N GLU A 420 15.64 19.32 0.08
CA GLU A 420 16.55 20.37 0.52
C GLU A 420 17.86 20.33 -0.26
N TYR A 421 18.26 21.48 -0.81
CA TYR A 421 19.55 21.66 -1.45
C TYR A 421 20.63 21.88 -0.41
N GLU A 422 21.79 21.22 -0.59
CA GLU A 422 22.95 21.40 0.28
C GLU A 422 23.64 22.75 0.06
N GLU A 423 23.47 23.33 -1.13
CA GLU A 423 24.05 24.63 -1.48
C GLU A 423 23.35 25.77 -0.72
N GLU A 424 24.14 26.77 -0.35
CA GLU A 424 23.60 28.00 0.23
C GLU A 424 22.85 28.80 -0.83
N VAL A 425 21.57 29.06 -0.57
CA VAL A 425 20.69 29.88 -1.42
C VAL A 425 20.24 31.10 -0.64
N ALA A 426 20.20 32.25 -1.29
CA ALA A 426 19.93 33.53 -0.65
C ALA A 426 18.52 33.67 -0.05
N GLN A 427 17.56 32.85 -0.49
CA GLN A 427 16.21 32.83 0.06
C GLN A 427 16.03 31.54 0.92
N ASN A 428 15.81 31.75 2.20
CA ASN A 428 15.97 30.68 3.17
C ASN A 428 14.77 29.77 3.38
N GLU A 429 13.55 30.11 3.02
CA GLU A 429 12.40 29.19 3.27
C GLU A 429 11.23 29.53 2.36
N ALA A 430 10.63 28.50 1.73
CA ALA A 430 9.25 28.62 1.31
C ALA A 430 8.40 28.63 2.57
N ILE A 431 7.83 29.75 2.91
CA ILE A 431 6.81 29.85 3.94
C ILE A 431 5.64 29.01 3.45
N LEU A 432 5.11 28.11 4.29
CA LEU A 432 3.98 27.25 3.94
C LEU A 432 2.76 28.03 3.46
N ASP A 433 2.63 29.28 3.89
CA ASP A 433 1.57 30.22 3.51
C ASP A 433 1.59 30.61 2.02
N GLU A 434 2.73 30.48 1.34
CA GLU A 434 2.87 30.75 -0.09
C GLU A 434 2.57 29.54 -0.98
N VAL A 435 2.43 28.35 -0.39
CA VAL A 435 2.06 27.15 -1.14
C VAL A 435 0.54 27.14 -1.30
N ASP A 436 0.06 27.68 -2.40
CA ASP A 436 -1.33 27.49 -2.81
C ASP A 436 -1.53 26.01 -3.18
N TRP A 437 -2.04 25.23 -2.21
CA TRP A 437 -2.37 23.82 -2.36
C TRP A 437 -3.36 23.56 -3.49
N ASN A 438 -4.14 24.56 -3.87
CA ASN A 438 -5.05 24.51 -5.00
C ASN A 438 -4.33 24.83 -6.31
N GLN A 439 -3.17 25.47 -6.28
CA GLN A 439 -2.31 25.64 -7.43
C GLN A 439 -1.57 24.35 -7.73
N ARG A 440 -2.28 23.40 -8.26
CA ARG A 440 -1.67 22.20 -8.82
C ARG A 440 -0.69 22.64 -9.90
N LYS A 441 0.55 22.14 -9.86
CA LYS A 441 1.58 22.41 -10.89
C LYS A 441 1.00 22.35 -12.31
N CYS A 442 0.04 21.44 -12.54
CA CYS A 442 -0.60 21.21 -13.82
C CYS A 442 -1.88 22.03 -14.07
N ALA A 443 -2.47 22.69 -13.08
CA ALA A 443 -3.72 23.44 -13.27
C ALA A 443 -3.52 24.81 -13.92
N GLN A 444 -2.34 25.40 -13.77
CA GLN A 444 -1.98 26.71 -14.32
C GLN A 444 -0.96 26.64 -15.45
N ALA A 445 -0.51 25.45 -15.85
CA ALA A 445 0.49 25.30 -16.88
C ALA A 445 -0.02 25.84 -18.23
N THR A 446 0.69 26.78 -18.79
CA THR A 446 0.56 27.17 -20.17
C THR A 446 1.06 26.10 -21.15
N SER A 447 1.84 25.13 -20.64
CA SER A 447 2.34 23.93 -21.32
C SER A 447 1.56 22.68 -20.86
N SER A 448 1.53 21.65 -21.70
CA SER A 448 0.95 20.35 -21.35
C SER A 448 1.69 19.73 -20.16
N CYS A 449 0.94 19.37 -19.12
CA CYS A 449 1.46 18.67 -17.96
C CYS A 449 1.29 17.16 -18.15
N VAL A 450 2.35 16.38 -17.97
CA VAL A 450 2.33 14.93 -18.15
C VAL A 450 2.23 14.24 -16.79
N ILE A 451 1.20 13.43 -16.62
CA ILE A 451 0.96 12.69 -15.37
C ILE A 451 0.91 11.19 -15.67
N ALA A 452 1.68 10.40 -14.93
CA ALA A 452 1.75 8.95 -15.13
C ALA A 452 0.78 8.18 -14.24
N ASN A 453 0.41 6.98 -14.71
CA ASN A 453 -0.47 6.02 -14.02
C ASN A 453 -1.83 6.61 -13.64
N CYS A 454 -2.40 7.46 -14.49
CA CYS A 454 -3.69 8.04 -14.21
C CYS A 454 -4.80 6.98 -14.28
N PRO A 455 -5.66 6.88 -13.25
CA PRO A 455 -6.79 5.95 -13.25
C PRO A 455 -7.96 6.41 -14.13
N ARG A 456 -8.00 7.69 -14.48
CA ARG A 456 -9.05 8.35 -15.28
C ARG A 456 -8.50 9.61 -15.95
N PRO A 457 -9.14 10.13 -17.00
CA PRO A 457 -8.78 11.40 -17.61
C PRO A 457 -8.75 12.53 -16.57
N LEU A 458 -7.92 13.51 -16.82
CA LEU A 458 -7.74 14.67 -15.94
C LEU A 458 -8.41 15.90 -16.54
N GLU A 459 -8.86 16.80 -15.67
CA GLU A 459 -9.35 18.10 -16.10
C GLU A 459 -8.23 18.95 -16.70
N GLY A 460 -8.53 19.70 -17.75
CA GLY A 460 -7.64 20.70 -18.33
C GLY A 460 -6.70 20.17 -19.40
N ARG A 461 -5.51 20.76 -19.53
CA ARG A 461 -4.51 20.46 -20.56
C ARG A 461 -3.49 19.39 -20.13
N SER A 462 -3.83 18.54 -19.18
CA SER A 462 -2.92 17.49 -18.71
C SER A 462 -2.98 16.29 -19.62
N GLU A 463 -1.81 15.81 -20.04
CA GLU A 463 -1.66 14.51 -20.70
C GLU A 463 -1.63 13.43 -19.62
N CYS A 464 -2.50 12.44 -19.77
CA CYS A 464 -2.58 11.31 -18.86
C CYS A 464 -1.98 10.07 -19.52
N LEU A 465 -0.88 9.56 -18.96
CA LEU A 465 -0.34 8.26 -19.32
C LEU A 465 -0.98 7.21 -18.42
N SER A 466 -1.74 6.30 -19.01
CA SER A 466 -2.28 5.16 -18.27
C SER A 466 -1.17 4.19 -17.84
N ALA A 467 -1.50 3.23 -16.97
CA ALA A 467 -0.56 2.16 -16.63
C ALA A 467 -0.03 1.39 -17.87
N GLY A 468 -0.88 1.24 -18.91
CA GLY A 468 -0.52 0.58 -20.16
C GLY A 468 0.49 1.36 -21.03
N ASP A 469 0.57 2.68 -20.86
CA ASP A 469 1.44 3.56 -21.65
C ASP A 469 2.89 3.60 -21.14
N LEU A 470 3.17 3.00 -19.96
CA LEU A 470 4.51 3.03 -19.36
C LEU A 470 5.54 2.23 -20.15
N GLY A 471 5.11 1.24 -20.91
CA GLY A 471 5.93 0.47 -21.81
C GLY A 471 7.00 -0.39 -21.12
N PHE A 472 7.53 -1.36 -21.86
CA PHE A 472 8.63 -2.23 -21.41
C PHE A 472 9.78 -2.12 -22.40
N PRO A 473 11.03 -1.89 -21.96
CA PRO A 473 12.21 -1.89 -22.85
C PRO A 473 12.41 -3.26 -23.49
N ASP A 474 13.05 -3.26 -24.65
CA ASP A 474 13.37 -4.48 -25.40
C ASP A 474 14.38 -5.36 -24.63
N ASP A 475 13.88 -6.17 -23.68
CA ASP A 475 14.67 -7.22 -23.03
C ASP A 475 14.14 -8.59 -23.48
N HIS A 476 15.06 -9.47 -23.93
CA HIS A 476 14.69 -10.57 -24.83
C HIS A 476 13.93 -11.72 -24.17
N ASP A 477 14.18 -12.02 -22.90
CA ASP A 477 13.77 -13.29 -22.31
C ASP A 477 12.28 -13.37 -21.93
N LEU A 478 11.64 -12.23 -21.68
CA LEU A 478 10.26 -12.19 -21.24
C LEU A 478 9.24 -12.00 -22.38
N LYS A 479 9.70 -11.60 -23.58
CA LYS A 479 8.84 -11.29 -24.72
C LYS A 479 8.30 -12.52 -25.47
N ASP A 480 8.76 -13.71 -25.19
CA ASP A 480 8.25 -14.94 -25.82
C ASP A 480 6.74 -15.11 -25.64
N ILE A 481 6.19 -14.63 -24.52
CA ILE A 481 4.75 -14.60 -24.23
C ILE A 481 3.99 -13.64 -25.17
N LEU A 482 4.68 -12.64 -25.74
CA LEU A 482 4.06 -11.59 -26.54
C LEU A 482 4.31 -11.76 -28.05
N LYS A 483 5.22 -12.64 -28.44
CA LYS A 483 5.60 -12.87 -29.86
C LYS A 483 4.46 -13.45 -30.69
N GLN A 484 3.59 -14.23 -30.04
CA GLN A 484 2.40 -14.82 -30.69
C GLN A 484 1.18 -13.95 -30.39
N LYS A 485 0.51 -13.48 -31.42
CA LYS A 485 -0.80 -12.80 -31.27
C LYS A 485 -1.95 -13.80 -31.14
N VAL A 486 -1.77 -15.01 -31.66
CA VAL A 486 -2.75 -16.11 -31.62
C VAL A 486 -2.04 -17.36 -31.10
N TYR A 487 -2.57 -17.94 -30.03
CA TYR A 487 -2.05 -19.14 -29.40
C TYR A 487 -2.82 -20.39 -29.78
N ASP A 488 -2.18 -21.53 -29.65
CA ASP A 488 -2.86 -22.82 -29.77
C ASP A 488 -3.71 -23.06 -28.50
N GLU A 489 -4.85 -23.75 -28.65
CA GLU A 489 -5.81 -23.96 -27.55
C GLU A 489 -5.20 -24.73 -26.37
N ASP A 490 -4.27 -25.66 -26.66
CA ASP A 490 -3.59 -26.44 -25.63
C ASP A 490 -2.58 -25.63 -24.81
N GLU A 491 -2.09 -24.50 -25.35
CA GLU A 491 -1.07 -23.65 -24.71
C GLU A 491 -1.63 -22.41 -24.04
N PHE A 492 -2.92 -22.12 -24.23
CA PHE A 492 -3.53 -20.86 -23.83
C PHE A 492 -4.84 -21.06 -23.06
N GLU A 493 -5.01 -20.24 -22.03
CA GLU A 493 -6.26 -20.15 -21.28
C GLU A 493 -6.67 -18.68 -21.12
N GLU A 494 -7.95 -18.39 -21.36
CA GLU A 494 -8.53 -17.05 -21.20
C GLU A 494 -9.63 -17.10 -20.14
N HIS A 495 -9.55 -16.18 -19.17
CA HIS A 495 -10.51 -16.08 -18.08
C HIS A 495 -11.04 -14.65 -17.97
N PHE A 496 -12.36 -14.51 -18.03
CA PHE A 496 -13.06 -13.27 -17.72
C PHE A 496 -13.41 -13.23 -16.23
N ILE A 497 -12.95 -12.22 -15.53
CA ILE A 497 -13.11 -12.10 -14.08
C ILE A 497 -13.69 -10.72 -13.77
N SER A 498 -14.90 -10.71 -13.25
CA SER A 498 -15.54 -9.50 -12.74
C SER A 498 -14.97 -9.13 -11.38
N ILE A 499 -14.58 -7.88 -11.24
CA ILE A 499 -14.08 -7.32 -9.97
C ILE A 499 -14.85 -6.06 -9.66
N ASN A 500 -15.55 -6.00 -8.53
CA ASN A 500 -16.35 -4.84 -8.16
C ASN A 500 -16.46 -4.72 -6.63
N GLN A 501 -16.58 -3.49 -6.13
CA GLN A 501 -16.72 -3.25 -4.70
C GLN A 501 -17.98 -3.87 -4.09
N LYS A 502 -19.09 -3.86 -4.80
CA LYS A 502 -20.37 -4.38 -4.30
C LYS A 502 -20.48 -5.89 -4.47
N THR A 503 -20.14 -6.40 -5.64
CA THR A 503 -20.32 -7.80 -6.01
C THR A 503 -19.06 -8.65 -5.85
N LYS A 504 -17.96 -8.03 -5.43
CA LYS A 504 -16.68 -8.66 -5.17
C LYS A 504 -16.07 -9.30 -6.43
N VAL A 505 -15.71 -10.56 -6.38
CA VAL A 505 -15.15 -11.27 -7.54
C VAL A 505 -16.15 -12.30 -8.04
N ASP A 506 -16.64 -12.12 -9.26
CA ASP A 506 -17.66 -13.00 -9.91
C ASP A 506 -18.92 -13.21 -9.05
N GLY A 507 -19.24 -12.24 -8.18
CA GLY A 507 -20.37 -12.32 -7.24
C GLY A 507 -20.05 -13.08 -5.94
N TYR A 508 -18.78 -13.41 -5.69
CA TYR A 508 -18.35 -14.09 -4.47
C TYR A 508 -17.48 -13.19 -3.60
N SER A 509 -17.79 -13.14 -2.31
CA SER A 509 -16.91 -12.58 -1.28
C SER A 509 -15.92 -13.66 -0.84
N TYR A 510 -14.64 -13.40 -1.04
CA TYR A 510 -13.60 -14.34 -0.63
C TYR A 510 -13.62 -14.58 0.89
N LYS A 511 -13.53 -15.84 1.26
CA LYS A 511 -13.33 -16.32 2.62
C LYS A 511 -12.19 -17.32 2.62
N SER A 512 -11.21 -17.12 3.50
CA SER A 512 -10.12 -18.10 3.68
C SER A 512 -10.67 -19.44 4.17
N PRO A 513 -10.11 -20.57 3.73
CA PRO A 513 -10.46 -21.88 4.26
C PRO A 513 -9.97 -22.02 5.72
N SER A 514 -10.41 -23.08 6.40
CA SER A 514 -10.01 -23.35 7.79
C SER A 514 -8.61 -23.95 7.89
N ASN A 515 -8.17 -24.69 6.88
CA ASN A 515 -6.87 -25.33 6.77
C ASN A 515 -6.29 -25.15 5.38
N ILE A 516 -5.00 -25.43 5.24
CA ILE A 516 -4.28 -25.34 3.96
C ILE A 516 -4.88 -26.35 2.97
N PRO A 517 -5.44 -25.89 1.83
CA PRO A 517 -6.17 -26.77 0.90
C PRO A 517 -5.31 -27.89 0.31
N PHE A 518 -4.00 -27.68 0.21
CA PHE A 518 -3.06 -28.70 -0.26
C PHE A 518 -3.07 -29.97 0.60
N TYR A 519 -3.32 -29.83 1.90
CA TYR A 519 -3.35 -30.95 2.85
C TYR A 519 -4.77 -31.38 3.24
N SER A 520 -5.79 -30.59 2.89
CA SER A 520 -7.17 -30.87 3.27
C SER A 520 -7.98 -31.41 2.10
N ASN A 521 -8.52 -32.64 2.24
CA ASN A 521 -9.42 -33.21 1.25
C ASN A 521 -10.87 -32.68 1.36
N HIS A 522 -11.14 -31.82 2.34
CA HIS A 522 -12.50 -31.37 2.66
C HIS A 522 -12.69 -29.86 2.42
N THR A 523 -11.73 -29.18 1.77
CA THR A 523 -11.86 -27.75 1.49
C THR A 523 -13.00 -27.50 0.50
N ARG A 524 -14.03 -26.82 0.96
CA ARG A 524 -15.15 -26.40 0.12
C ARG A 524 -14.81 -25.12 -0.61
N THR A 525 -15.18 -25.08 -1.87
CA THR A 525 -15.04 -23.91 -2.73
C THR A 525 -16.40 -23.26 -3.00
N CYS A 526 -16.39 -22.09 -3.65
CA CYS A 526 -17.63 -21.44 -4.07
C CYS A 526 -18.45 -22.28 -5.08
N ALA A 527 -17.81 -23.21 -5.77
CA ALA A 527 -18.52 -24.13 -6.67
C ALA A 527 -19.41 -25.12 -5.90
N ASP A 528 -19.04 -25.43 -4.66
CA ASP A 528 -19.79 -26.34 -3.79
C ASP A 528 -20.90 -25.62 -3.02
N ASP A 529 -21.00 -24.29 -3.13
CA ASP A 529 -21.91 -23.46 -2.36
C ASP A 529 -22.97 -22.80 -3.26
N PRO A 530 -24.23 -23.23 -3.19
CA PRO A 530 -25.30 -22.58 -3.95
C PRO A 530 -25.45 -21.12 -3.51
N CYS A 531 -25.37 -20.22 -4.46
CA CYS A 531 -25.43 -18.78 -4.22
C CYS A 531 -26.44 -18.10 -5.15
N ASN A 532 -27.30 -17.26 -4.59
CA ASN A 532 -28.23 -16.44 -5.35
C ASN A 532 -27.54 -15.12 -5.77
N LYS A 533 -26.90 -15.13 -6.93
CA LYS A 533 -26.17 -13.96 -7.45
C LYS A 533 -27.06 -12.74 -7.68
N ARG A 534 -28.31 -12.93 -8.07
CA ARG A 534 -29.25 -11.81 -8.20
C ARG A 534 -29.48 -11.12 -6.86
N ALA A 535 -29.68 -11.90 -5.78
CA ALA A 535 -29.80 -11.33 -4.44
C ALA A 535 -28.52 -10.60 -3.99
N VAL A 536 -27.34 -11.05 -4.45
CA VAL A 536 -26.07 -10.35 -4.21
C VAL A 536 -26.00 -9.01 -4.94
N ALA A 537 -26.39 -8.98 -6.22
CA ALA A 537 -26.43 -7.74 -7.00
C ALA A 537 -27.41 -6.71 -6.42
N GLU A 538 -28.54 -7.19 -5.95
CA GLU A 538 -29.57 -6.36 -5.29
C GLU A 538 -29.17 -5.95 -3.85
N GLY A 539 -28.06 -6.43 -3.33
CA GLY A 539 -27.60 -6.16 -1.97
C GLY A 539 -28.41 -6.88 -0.88
N ARG A 540 -29.19 -7.92 -1.23
CA ARG A 540 -30.02 -8.73 -0.31
C ARG A 540 -29.34 -9.98 0.20
N ALA A 541 -28.22 -10.39 -0.41
CA ALA A 541 -27.46 -11.57 0.00
C ALA A 541 -25.94 -11.36 -0.19
N GLU A 542 -25.15 -12.13 0.50
CA GLU A 542 -23.69 -12.23 0.33
C GLU A 542 -23.30 -13.70 0.15
N CYS A 543 -22.44 -13.98 -0.80
CA CYS A 543 -21.91 -15.30 -1.03
C CYS A 543 -20.48 -15.39 -0.53
N ARG A 544 -20.28 -15.73 0.73
CA ARG A 544 -18.96 -15.89 1.36
C ARG A 544 -18.47 -17.33 1.24
N CYS A 545 -17.41 -17.54 0.47
CA CYS A 545 -16.86 -18.86 0.23
C CYS A 545 -15.38 -18.78 -0.18
N PHE A 546 -14.70 -19.91 -0.20
CA PHE A 546 -13.35 -20.01 -0.73
C PHE A 546 -13.42 -20.00 -2.27
N HIS A 547 -13.20 -18.81 -2.85
CA HIS A 547 -13.21 -18.63 -4.30
C HIS A 547 -11.89 -19.10 -4.90
N LEU A 548 -11.92 -20.21 -5.65
CA LEU A 548 -10.77 -20.85 -6.26
C LEU A 548 -10.87 -20.86 -7.78
N LYS A 549 -9.83 -20.40 -8.46
CA LYS A 549 -9.60 -20.58 -9.90
C LYS A 549 -8.50 -21.62 -10.12
N GLN A 550 -8.49 -22.27 -11.28
CA GLN A 550 -7.46 -23.25 -11.64
C GLN A 550 -6.86 -22.89 -12.99
N PHE A 551 -5.52 -22.93 -13.08
CA PHE A 551 -4.77 -22.61 -14.30
C PHE A 551 -3.84 -23.77 -14.64
N GLY A 552 -3.69 -24.05 -15.95
CA GLY A 552 -2.82 -25.10 -16.45
C GLY A 552 -1.34 -24.72 -16.29
N LEU A 553 -0.55 -25.66 -15.72
CA LEU A 553 0.91 -25.49 -15.61
C LEU A 553 1.54 -25.44 -17.02
N GLY A 554 2.45 -24.48 -17.24
CA GLY A 554 3.14 -24.24 -18.50
C GLY A 554 2.38 -23.40 -19.50
N LYS A 555 1.08 -23.19 -19.30
CA LYS A 555 0.22 -22.42 -20.23
C LYS A 555 0.44 -20.92 -20.11
N VAL A 556 0.12 -20.22 -21.17
CA VAL A 556 -0.06 -18.76 -21.17
C VAL A 556 -1.48 -18.47 -20.66
N ILE A 557 -1.56 -17.78 -19.55
CA ILE A 557 -2.83 -17.39 -18.93
C ILE A 557 -3.12 -15.92 -19.29
N GLN A 558 -4.29 -15.69 -19.86
CA GLN A 558 -4.84 -14.35 -20.06
C GLN A 558 -5.99 -14.12 -19.10
N LEU A 559 -5.86 -13.10 -18.24
CA LEU A 559 -6.96 -12.64 -17.41
C LEU A 559 -7.51 -11.34 -17.97
N VAL A 560 -8.80 -11.31 -18.20
CA VAL A 560 -9.56 -10.10 -18.52
C VAL A 560 -10.27 -9.68 -17.24
N LEU A 561 -9.68 -8.71 -16.54
CA LEU A 561 -10.21 -8.20 -15.28
C LEU A 561 -11.06 -6.96 -15.58
N PHE A 562 -12.34 -6.99 -15.24
CA PHE A 562 -13.25 -5.89 -15.57
C PHE A 562 -14.06 -5.45 -14.34
N ASN A 563 -14.27 -4.12 -14.22
CA ASN A 563 -14.96 -3.47 -13.12
C ASN A 563 -16.20 -2.73 -13.65
N MET A 564 -17.22 -3.51 -14.01
CA MET A 564 -18.45 -3.02 -14.65
C MET A 564 -19.71 -3.34 -13.84
N GLY A 565 -19.54 -3.72 -12.58
CA GLY A 565 -20.66 -4.03 -11.69
C GLY A 565 -21.33 -2.77 -11.12
N PRO A 566 -22.45 -2.95 -10.42
CA PRO A 566 -23.19 -1.84 -9.82
C PRO A 566 -22.40 -1.13 -8.72
N GLU A 567 -22.66 0.15 -8.56
CA GLU A 567 -22.10 0.94 -7.48
C GLU A 567 -22.64 0.49 -6.11
N ARG A 568 -21.83 0.67 -5.09
CA ARG A 568 -22.28 0.50 -3.71
C ARG A 568 -23.04 1.74 -3.29
N GLU A 569 -24.20 1.55 -2.69
CA GLU A 569 -25.05 2.65 -2.23
C GLU A 569 -24.31 3.54 -1.20
N GLY A 570 -24.22 4.83 -1.50
CA GLY A 570 -23.56 5.83 -0.67
C GLY A 570 -22.04 5.84 -0.74
N GLU A 571 -21.43 5.08 -1.66
CA GLU A 571 -20.00 5.17 -1.99
C GLU A 571 -19.85 5.49 -3.48
N ALA A 572 -18.94 6.40 -3.80
CA ALA A 572 -18.58 6.65 -5.19
C ALA A 572 -17.91 5.39 -5.76
N ALA A 573 -18.31 4.99 -6.95
CA ALA A 573 -17.63 3.95 -7.69
C ALA A 573 -16.19 4.37 -7.99
N ARG A 574 -15.27 3.45 -7.80
CA ARG A 574 -13.85 3.73 -7.96
C ARG A 574 -13.11 2.57 -8.60
N GLU A 575 -11.96 2.90 -9.14
CA GLU A 575 -10.98 1.95 -9.62
C GLU A 575 -10.49 1.02 -8.51
N ILE A 576 -10.09 -0.21 -8.87
CA ILE A 576 -9.61 -1.23 -7.95
C ILE A 576 -8.15 -1.55 -8.26
N PRO A 577 -7.19 -1.24 -7.38
CA PRO A 577 -5.82 -1.72 -7.51
C PRO A 577 -5.79 -3.21 -7.17
N PHE A 578 -5.30 -4.01 -8.12
CA PHE A 578 -5.32 -5.46 -8.06
C PHE A 578 -3.93 -6.05 -8.21
N HIS A 579 -3.61 -7.01 -7.37
CA HIS A 579 -2.30 -7.67 -7.29
C HIS A 579 -2.43 -9.17 -7.50
N LEU A 580 -1.57 -9.73 -8.34
CA LEU A 580 -1.33 -11.16 -8.42
C LEU A 580 -0.06 -11.49 -7.63
N ARG A 581 -0.22 -12.26 -6.56
CA ARG A 581 0.92 -12.69 -5.74
C ARG A 581 1.78 -13.69 -6.48
N ASN A 582 3.07 -13.60 -6.28
CA ASN A 582 4.05 -14.52 -6.87
C ASN A 582 4.01 -14.58 -8.41
N THR A 583 3.48 -13.55 -9.05
CA THR A 583 3.27 -13.57 -10.50
C THR A 583 3.46 -12.16 -11.07
N HIS A 584 4.42 -12.01 -11.97
CA HIS A 584 4.51 -10.84 -12.81
C HIS A 584 3.81 -11.09 -14.14
N PHE A 585 3.11 -10.09 -14.61
CA PHE A 585 2.30 -10.18 -15.82
C PHE A 585 2.54 -8.98 -16.74
N PHE A 586 2.36 -9.20 -18.03
CA PHE A 586 2.30 -8.11 -19.00
C PHE A 586 0.91 -7.50 -19.02
N LEU A 587 0.82 -6.19 -18.85
CA LEU A 587 -0.41 -5.43 -19.04
C LEU A 587 -0.59 -5.17 -20.54
N VAL A 588 -1.21 -6.10 -21.27
CA VAL A 588 -1.32 -6.04 -22.72
C VAL A 588 -2.38 -5.06 -23.22
N LYS A 589 -3.38 -4.76 -22.38
CA LYS A 589 -4.39 -3.73 -22.69
C LYS A 589 -4.93 -3.11 -21.41
N TRP A 590 -5.12 -1.81 -21.44
CA TRP A 590 -5.86 -1.03 -20.45
C TRP A 590 -6.96 -0.26 -21.20
N ALA A 591 -8.21 -0.36 -20.76
CA ALA A 591 -9.33 0.29 -21.42
C ALA A 591 -10.32 0.84 -20.40
N GLY A 592 -10.44 2.16 -20.33
CA GLY A 592 -11.40 2.86 -19.48
C GLY A 592 -12.81 2.90 -20.07
N PRO A 593 -13.77 3.49 -19.32
CA PRO A 593 -15.11 3.78 -19.81
C PRO A 593 -15.10 4.93 -20.84
N GLU A 594 -16.23 5.16 -21.49
CA GLU A 594 -16.44 6.37 -22.28
C GLU A 594 -16.81 7.53 -21.33
N TYR A 595 -16.08 8.62 -21.41
CA TYR A 595 -16.36 9.82 -20.63
C TYR A 595 -17.17 10.84 -21.44
N ALA A 596 -17.94 11.68 -20.75
CA ALA A 596 -18.57 12.86 -21.32
C ALA A 596 -17.51 13.93 -21.66
N ALA A 597 -17.94 15.03 -22.27
CA ALA A 597 -17.05 16.10 -22.69
C ALA A 597 -16.30 16.80 -21.52
N ASP A 598 -16.77 16.64 -20.29
CA ASP A 598 -16.11 17.12 -19.06
C ASP A 598 -14.88 16.25 -18.69
N GLY A 599 -14.71 15.09 -19.32
CA GLY A 599 -13.62 14.14 -19.02
C GLY A 599 -13.75 13.44 -17.67
N GLN A 600 -14.85 13.61 -16.93
CA GLN A 600 -15.04 13.06 -15.59
C GLN A 600 -16.29 12.21 -15.43
N THR A 601 -17.40 12.65 -16.01
CA THR A 601 -18.66 11.92 -15.95
C THR A 601 -18.60 10.72 -16.90
N ILE A 602 -18.81 9.52 -16.39
CA ILE A 602 -18.90 8.30 -17.21
C ILE A 602 -20.20 8.36 -18.02
N ARG A 603 -20.08 8.38 -19.33
CA ARG A 603 -21.21 8.34 -20.26
C ARG A 603 -21.71 6.92 -20.47
N SER A 604 -20.78 5.97 -20.64
CA SER A 604 -21.11 4.55 -20.77
C SER A 604 -19.92 3.71 -20.33
N PHE A 605 -20.21 2.51 -19.84
CA PHE A 605 -19.17 1.52 -19.61
C PHE A 605 -18.56 1.07 -20.94
N ASN A 606 -17.32 0.57 -20.87
CA ASN A 606 -16.60 0.10 -22.03
C ASN A 606 -17.38 -1.04 -22.73
N ARG A 607 -17.47 -0.97 -24.07
CA ARG A 607 -18.31 -1.86 -24.85
C ARG A 607 -17.59 -3.08 -25.39
N ASP A 608 -16.28 -3.20 -25.20
CA ASP A 608 -15.50 -4.36 -25.65
C ASP A 608 -15.89 -5.62 -24.85
N ILE A 609 -16.40 -5.44 -23.63
CA ILE A 609 -16.87 -6.54 -22.79
C ILE A 609 -18.39 -6.66 -22.84
N ARG A 610 -18.86 -7.85 -23.19
CA ARG A 610 -20.26 -8.23 -23.13
C ARG A 610 -20.52 -8.98 -21.83
N CYS A 611 -21.35 -8.43 -20.96
CA CYS A 611 -21.79 -9.09 -19.74
C CYS A 611 -22.74 -10.25 -20.05
N ASN A 612 -22.51 -11.40 -19.44
CA ASN A 612 -23.36 -12.58 -19.61
C ASN A 612 -24.71 -12.40 -18.89
N ASN A 613 -24.71 -11.77 -17.70
CA ASN A 613 -25.87 -11.58 -16.87
C ASN A 613 -25.94 -10.13 -16.38
N PRO A 614 -26.29 -9.15 -17.25
CA PRO A 614 -26.32 -7.74 -16.86
C PRO A 614 -27.35 -7.46 -15.76
N GLU A 615 -28.48 -8.20 -15.73
CA GLU A 615 -29.51 -8.08 -14.69
C GLU A 615 -29.06 -8.58 -13.31
N GLU A 616 -28.06 -9.46 -13.27
CA GLU A 616 -27.50 -10.05 -12.06
C GLU A 616 -26.21 -9.35 -11.58
N GLY A 617 -25.73 -8.33 -12.31
CA GLY A 617 -24.55 -7.54 -11.89
C GLY A 617 -23.26 -7.85 -12.65
N CYS A 618 -23.31 -8.41 -13.85
CA CYS A 618 -22.15 -8.67 -14.69
C CYS A 618 -21.10 -9.61 -14.03
N PHE A 619 -21.52 -10.76 -13.56
CA PHE A 619 -20.62 -11.74 -12.90
C PHE A 619 -19.80 -12.60 -13.86
N GLY A 620 -19.96 -12.44 -15.13
CA GLY A 620 -19.19 -13.10 -16.16
C GLY A 620 -19.27 -12.28 -17.42
N GLY A 621 -18.30 -12.47 -18.29
CA GLY A 621 -18.20 -11.70 -19.53
C GLY A 621 -17.55 -12.50 -20.64
N GLY A 622 -17.55 -11.87 -21.80
CA GLY A 622 -16.85 -12.31 -23.01
C GLY A 622 -16.59 -11.12 -23.89
N TRP A 623 -15.82 -11.31 -24.93
CA TRP A 623 -15.60 -10.25 -25.91
C TRP A 623 -16.88 -9.94 -26.68
N ALA A 624 -17.15 -8.65 -26.87
CA ALA A 624 -18.24 -8.21 -27.74
C ALA A 624 -17.90 -8.47 -29.22
N ASP A 625 -16.62 -8.33 -29.58
CA ASP A 625 -16.09 -8.66 -30.89
C ASP A 625 -15.68 -10.14 -30.93
N SER A 626 -16.40 -10.95 -31.69
CA SER A 626 -16.15 -12.39 -31.82
C SER A 626 -14.83 -12.74 -32.54
N SER A 627 -14.18 -11.78 -33.18
CA SER A 627 -12.85 -11.96 -33.76
C SER A 627 -11.72 -11.98 -32.72
N TRP A 628 -11.99 -11.48 -31.52
CA TRP A 628 -11.05 -11.52 -30.42
C TRP A 628 -11.08 -12.90 -29.77
N SER A 629 -10.08 -13.69 -30.03
CA SER A 629 -9.98 -15.05 -29.50
C SER A 629 -8.54 -15.50 -29.42
N ARG A 630 -8.28 -16.47 -28.57
CA ARG A 630 -6.96 -17.11 -28.41
C ARG A 630 -5.80 -16.10 -28.28
N GLY A 631 -6.01 -15.04 -27.51
CA GLY A 631 -5.03 -13.99 -27.28
C GLY A 631 -5.01 -12.88 -28.34
N ASN A 632 -5.74 -12.98 -29.44
CA ASN A 632 -5.90 -11.87 -30.40
C ASN A 632 -6.93 -10.88 -29.84
N VAL A 633 -6.47 -9.79 -29.25
CA VAL A 633 -7.31 -8.74 -28.68
C VAL A 633 -7.02 -7.42 -29.39
N GLY A 634 -8.07 -6.75 -29.89
CA GLY A 634 -7.90 -5.47 -30.59
C GLY A 634 -7.32 -4.39 -29.68
N GLY A 635 -6.39 -3.59 -30.22
CA GLY A 635 -5.77 -2.47 -29.47
C GLY A 635 -4.84 -2.88 -28.33
N MET A 636 -4.20 -4.04 -28.42
CA MET A 636 -3.12 -4.42 -27.53
C MET A 636 -1.91 -3.48 -27.67
N SER A 637 -1.21 -3.23 -26.58
CA SER A 637 0.06 -2.52 -26.59
C SER A 637 1.15 -3.31 -27.33
N ASP A 638 1.92 -2.63 -28.17
CA ASP A 638 3.10 -3.24 -28.82
C ASP A 638 4.27 -3.41 -27.82
N SER A 639 4.25 -2.70 -26.72
CA SER A 639 5.29 -2.73 -25.69
C SER A 639 4.66 -2.71 -24.28
N PRO A 640 3.89 -3.75 -23.91
CA PRO A 640 3.17 -3.77 -22.65
C PRO A 640 4.12 -3.77 -21.45
N PRO A 641 3.85 -2.98 -20.40
CA PRO A 641 4.67 -2.99 -19.20
C PRO A 641 4.52 -4.30 -18.43
N LEU A 642 5.60 -4.74 -17.80
CA LEU A 642 5.60 -5.88 -16.88
C LEU A 642 5.35 -5.38 -15.46
N ARG A 643 4.27 -5.84 -14.84
CA ARG A 643 3.77 -5.40 -13.55
C ARG A 643 3.43 -6.60 -12.66
N ASP A 644 3.22 -6.36 -11.37
CA ASP A 644 2.58 -7.30 -10.43
C ASP A 644 1.31 -6.71 -9.80
N THR A 645 1.19 -5.40 -9.82
CA THR A 645 0.06 -4.63 -9.29
C THR A 645 -0.42 -3.65 -10.36
N VAL A 646 -1.72 -3.55 -10.56
CA VAL A 646 -2.29 -2.66 -11.59
C VAL A 646 -3.70 -2.24 -11.20
N VAL A 647 -4.08 -1.04 -11.62
CA VAL A 647 -5.40 -0.48 -11.35
C VAL A 647 -6.39 -0.91 -12.43
N VAL A 648 -7.49 -1.55 -12.03
CA VAL A 648 -8.62 -1.87 -12.89
C VAL A 648 -9.58 -0.68 -12.89
N PRO A 649 -9.76 0.02 -14.04
CA PRO A 649 -10.60 1.22 -14.10
C PRO A 649 -12.08 0.89 -13.87
N TYR A 650 -12.79 1.76 -13.16
CA TYR A 650 -14.24 1.61 -13.04
C TYR A 650 -14.93 1.86 -14.38
N GLY A 651 -15.88 1.03 -14.72
CA GLY A 651 -16.56 1.03 -16.03
C GLY A 651 -15.71 0.52 -17.19
N GLY A 652 -14.52 0.00 -16.89
CA GLY A 652 -13.56 -0.48 -17.86
C GLY A 652 -12.95 -1.83 -17.49
N TYR A 653 -11.83 -2.16 -18.12
CA TYR A 653 -11.14 -3.43 -17.96
C TYR A 653 -9.64 -3.34 -18.25
N ILE A 654 -8.94 -4.37 -17.83
CA ILE A 654 -7.53 -4.63 -18.21
C ILE A 654 -7.38 -6.05 -18.73
N VAL A 655 -6.40 -6.26 -19.60
CA VAL A 655 -5.98 -7.58 -20.07
C VAL A 655 -4.54 -7.80 -19.63
N ILE A 656 -4.33 -8.84 -18.85
CA ILE A 656 -3.01 -9.21 -18.36
C ILE A 656 -2.63 -10.62 -18.84
N ARG A 657 -1.34 -10.84 -19.10
CA ARG A 657 -0.79 -12.14 -19.53
C ARG A 657 0.42 -12.54 -18.75
N PHE A 658 0.49 -13.80 -18.41
CA PHE A 658 1.66 -14.42 -17.80
C PHE A 658 1.76 -15.89 -18.20
N ARG A 659 2.95 -16.46 -18.09
CA ARG A 659 3.12 -17.92 -18.22
C ARG A 659 3.08 -18.54 -16.83
N ALA A 660 2.22 -19.52 -16.64
CA ALA A 660 2.07 -20.24 -15.36
C ALA A 660 3.19 -21.29 -15.23
N THR A 661 4.39 -20.89 -14.84
CA THR A 661 5.59 -21.75 -14.80
C THR A 661 5.78 -22.48 -13.48
N THR A 662 5.16 -22.03 -12.42
CA THR A 662 5.35 -22.58 -11.06
C THR A 662 4.05 -23.18 -10.56
N ALA A 663 4.05 -24.49 -10.30
CA ALA A 663 2.90 -25.15 -9.68
C ALA A 663 2.78 -24.75 -8.20
N GLY A 664 1.55 -24.42 -7.78
CA GLY A 664 1.33 -23.97 -6.42
C GLY A 664 -0.05 -23.36 -6.18
N TRP A 665 -0.25 -22.86 -4.98
CA TRP A 665 -1.45 -22.17 -4.52
C TRP A 665 -1.11 -20.70 -4.28
N PHE A 666 -1.83 -19.79 -4.91
CA PHE A 666 -1.55 -18.37 -4.91
C PHE A 666 -2.81 -17.53 -4.67
N MET A 667 -2.61 -16.23 -4.46
CA MET A 667 -3.69 -15.27 -4.26
C MET A 667 -3.69 -14.20 -5.33
N ALA A 668 -4.89 -13.75 -5.66
CA ALA A 668 -5.14 -12.53 -6.41
C ALA A 668 -6.12 -11.67 -5.60
N GLU A 669 -5.77 -10.41 -5.37
CA GLU A 669 -6.51 -9.61 -4.39
C GLU A 669 -6.44 -8.11 -4.69
N SER A 670 -7.46 -7.38 -4.25
CA SER A 670 -7.32 -5.93 -4.13
C SER A 670 -6.26 -5.58 -3.08
N THR A 671 -5.41 -4.63 -3.39
CA THR A 671 -4.42 -4.12 -2.44
C THR A 671 -5.01 -3.09 -1.48
N ARG A 672 -6.24 -2.61 -1.74
CA ARG A 672 -6.98 -1.81 -0.77
C ARG A 672 -7.50 -2.68 0.37
N SER A 673 -7.23 -2.25 1.59
CA SER A 673 -7.59 -3.01 2.79
C SER A 673 -9.08 -3.20 2.94
N SER A 674 -9.88 -2.16 2.73
CA SER A 674 -11.34 -2.21 2.81
C SER A 674 -11.94 -3.19 1.79
N GLU A 675 -11.43 -3.17 0.56
CA GLU A 675 -11.88 -4.07 -0.51
C GLU A 675 -11.45 -5.52 -0.23
N ARG A 676 -10.19 -5.72 0.18
CA ARG A 676 -9.68 -7.06 0.55
C ARG A 676 -10.45 -7.68 1.73
N GLN A 677 -10.73 -6.90 2.77
CA GLN A 677 -11.54 -7.35 3.91
C GLN A 677 -12.97 -7.69 3.51
N SER A 678 -13.55 -6.90 2.61
CA SER A 678 -14.89 -7.17 2.10
C SER A 678 -14.94 -8.36 1.12
N GLY A 679 -13.80 -8.97 0.80
CA GLY A 679 -13.70 -10.19 0.00
C GLY A 679 -13.41 -9.98 -1.48
N VAL A 680 -12.82 -8.84 -1.89
CA VAL A 680 -12.33 -8.63 -3.26
C VAL A 680 -11.00 -9.37 -3.43
N ALA A 681 -11.09 -10.69 -3.54
CA ALA A 681 -9.97 -11.59 -3.73
C ALA A 681 -10.43 -12.95 -4.25
N PHE A 682 -9.50 -13.73 -4.78
CA PHE A 682 -9.66 -15.16 -5.05
C PHE A 682 -8.32 -15.88 -4.91
N ALA A 683 -8.38 -17.16 -4.55
CA ALA A 683 -7.23 -18.03 -4.64
C ALA A 683 -7.14 -18.62 -6.04
N PHE A 684 -5.93 -18.88 -6.52
CA PHE A 684 -5.75 -19.67 -7.73
C PHE A 684 -4.69 -20.75 -7.54
N ARG A 685 -4.91 -21.88 -8.19
CA ARG A 685 -3.98 -22.99 -8.21
C ARG A 685 -3.44 -23.17 -9.63
N VAL A 686 -2.13 -23.24 -9.74
CA VAL A 686 -1.44 -23.62 -10.98
C VAL A 686 -1.08 -25.09 -10.92
N GLY A 687 -1.51 -25.84 -11.93
CA GLY A 687 -1.28 -27.28 -12.00
C GLY A 687 -2.14 -28.12 -11.03
N SER A 688 -1.85 -29.40 -10.94
CA SER A 688 -2.48 -30.35 -10.04
C SER A 688 -1.70 -30.49 -8.73
N ASN A 689 -2.30 -31.05 -7.67
CA ASN A 689 -1.63 -31.18 -6.38
C ASN A 689 -0.40 -32.09 -6.41
N ASP A 690 -0.33 -33.04 -7.33
CA ASP A 690 0.84 -33.89 -7.56
C ASP A 690 2.02 -33.16 -8.22
N GLN A 691 1.77 -32.06 -8.93
CA GLN A 691 2.78 -31.20 -9.53
C GLN A 691 3.29 -30.13 -8.57
N VAL A 692 2.56 -29.86 -7.49
CA VAL A 692 2.90 -28.83 -6.50
C VAL A 692 4.05 -29.30 -5.62
N THR A 693 5.09 -28.48 -5.51
CA THR A 693 6.24 -28.73 -4.62
C THR A 693 5.78 -28.81 -3.16
N ARG A 694 6.11 -29.88 -2.47
CA ARG A 694 5.81 -30.04 -1.05
C ARG A 694 6.70 -29.13 -0.20
N PRO A 695 6.14 -28.48 0.83
CA PRO A 695 6.94 -27.80 1.85
C PRO A 695 7.89 -28.76 2.57
N PRO A 696 8.95 -28.24 3.23
CA PRO A 696 9.82 -29.03 4.07
C PRO A 696 9.06 -29.79 5.18
N PRO A 697 9.62 -30.90 5.70
CA PRO A 697 8.92 -31.71 6.72
C PRO A 697 8.64 -30.98 8.03
N ASP A 698 9.39 -29.94 8.35
CA ASP A 698 9.26 -29.10 9.54
C ASP A 698 8.29 -27.91 9.31
N PHE A 699 7.72 -27.78 8.11
CA PHE A 699 6.78 -26.74 7.79
C PHE A 699 5.42 -26.99 8.49
N PRO A 700 4.81 -25.99 9.16
CA PRO A 700 3.54 -26.16 9.86
C PRO A 700 2.40 -26.44 8.86
N THR A 701 1.86 -27.62 8.90
CA THR A 701 0.77 -28.06 8.00
C THR A 701 -0.59 -28.14 8.67
N ASP A 702 -0.62 -28.31 9.99
CA ASP A 702 -1.83 -28.30 10.81
C ASP A 702 -1.95 -26.97 11.57
N CYS A 703 -2.96 -26.19 11.22
CA CYS A 703 -3.19 -24.88 11.83
C CYS A 703 -4.00 -24.94 13.13
N GLY A 704 -4.39 -26.11 13.59
CA GLY A 704 -5.19 -26.29 14.81
C GLY A 704 -6.57 -25.64 14.73
N THR A 705 -7.10 -25.41 13.53
CA THR A 705 -8.40 -24.77 13.33
C THR A 705 -9.52 -25.80 13.31
N PHE A 706 -10.65 -25.43 13.91
CA PHE A 706 -11.86 -26.28 13.84
C PHE A 706 -12.48 -26.19 12.44
N GLU A 707 -12.62 -27.31 11.78
CA GLU A 707 -13.43 -27.41 10.57
C GLU A 707 -14.89 -27.76 10.97
N ALA A 708 -15.76 -26.76 10.82
CA ALA A 708 -17.18 -27.00 11.05
C ALA A 708 -17.70 -28.04 10.03
N PRO A 709 -18.45 -29.05 10.49
CA PRO A 709 -19.08 -29.97 9.56
C PRO A 709 -20.00 -29.23 8.60
N PRO A 710 -20.08 -29.67 7.35
CA PRO A 710 -20.90 -28.98 6.36
C PRO A 710 -22.38 -29.00 6.79
N LEU A 711 -22.94 -27.82 6.94
CA LEU A 711 -24.39 -27.70 7.13
C LEU A 711 -25.11 -28.06 5.83
N SER A 712 -26.15 -28.91 5.91
CA SER A 712 -27.05 -29.13 4.78
C SER A 712 -27.77 -27.82 4.39
N LEU A 713 -28.31 -27.75 3.17
CA LEU A 713 -29.09 -26.58 2.73
C LEU A 713 -30.23 -26.29 3.72
N GLU A 714 -30.90 -27.34 4.19
CA GLU A 714 -32.00 -27.28 5.15
C GLU A 714 -31.55 -26.74 6.52
N GLN A 715 -30.37 -27.12 6.99
CA GLN A 715 -29.77 -26.62 8.22
C GLN A 715 -29.37 -25.13 8.08
N ARG A 716 -28.86 -24.71 6.93
CA ARG A 716 -28.56 -23.31 6.64
C ARG A 716 -29.83 -22.46 6.62
N GLU A 717 -30.89 -22.93 5.94
CA GLU A 717 -32.17 -22.25 5.94
C GLU A 717 -32.81 -22.17 7.33
N ALA A 718 -32.66 -23.22 8.15
CA ALA A 718 -33.14 -23.21 9.53
C ALA A 718 -32.41 -22.19 10.40
N VAL A 719 -31.07 -22.08 10.26
CA VAL A 719 -30.28 -21.03 10.93
C VAL A 719 -30.72 -19.64 10.47
N PHE A 720 -30.93 -19.44 9.18
CA PHE A 720 -31.44 -18.16 8.64
C PHE A 720 -32.83 -17.80 9.16
N ARG A 721 -33.73 -18.78 9.28
CA ARG A 721 -35.07 -18.56 9.83
C ARG A 721 -35.03 -18.20 11.33
N THR A 722 -34.09 -18.79 12.07
CA THR A 722 -33.98 -18.56 13.54
C THR A 722 -33.36 -17.20 13.84
N VAL A 723 -32.54 -16.66 12.96
CA VAL A 723 -31.94 -15.32 13.10
C VAL A 723 -32.92 -14.22 12.65
N ASN A 724 -33.94 -14.59 11.85
CA ASN A 724 -34.97 -13.66 11.35
C ASN A 724 -36.28 -13.70 12.17
N MET A 725 -36.32 -14.37 13.33
CA MET A 725 -37.35 -14.27 14.35
C MET A 725 -36.91 -13.38 15.51
#